data_0ef47c23a85f8b3ee2bef8d88fce8f55
#
_entry.id   0ef47c23a85f8b3ee2bef8d88fce8f55
#
_cell.length_a   1.000
_cell.length_b   1.000
_cell.length_c   1.000
_cell.angle_alpha   90.00
_cell.angle_beta   90.00
_cell.angle_gamma   90.00
#
_symmetry.space_group_name_H-M   'P 1'
#
loop_
_entity.id
_entity.type
_entity.pdbx_description
1 polymer ?
#
loop_
_entity_poly.entity_id
_entity_poly.type
_entity_poly.pdbx_seq_one_letter_code
_entity_poly.pdbx_strand_id
1 'polypeptide(L)'
;MLELSTENKKTFFYILIAFAFSVAMRLIWVYQFGDYAPFHFNGQFMINTNDGYFWAEGARDLLSGTTTNPDAKEFYDKFHQLNDLSPVMSAASQLTAFFAKILPFSFESVIFYMPVFLSSLVVIPVILIARALKNLEMGLIAALLASIAWSYYNRTMAGYYDTDMLNIVLPMFLLWSIIWAIKTNEDIYLLFTALDILVYRWWYPQSYSLEFSFFGLILAYALVYDRKNSYNYKLLAIMMLAMMNTDGFIRFGLVIAAFYTFKQEKLDKYIFYILGLVIVGFFVTGGFDPIWGKLKAYVFKDAVSTGSEGLKLHFFTVMQTVREAGQIPFETFANRISGNTAVFILSLLGYLYLLYKQRIMIFSLPLVGLGFLAYVGGLRFTIYAVPVLAFGIAFLITEVSQKFIEQIGAKGTQGNRIKFLFMTLLTLGVLYPNYKHIQAYKVPTVFNADEVKVLDALGKKANREDYIVSWWDYGYPIRYYADVKTLADGGKHGGSVNFPVSFMLTHTQKEAANMARLDVEYTEKKFEFIKKHKKEIEDKNLTIFSNIEEMTKDYGFSNTNDFLHILTSNVKLPKITRDIYFYLPYRMINIYPTVTLFSNIDLMSGAKGKQPFFFASRNFKDLGNVIQLAQNVYLDKRNLQLTLGDKTIPIKRFVKTYYDKSMKLHKEVQPVNLSSNISVIYMQNYNTFLIIDEKTYNSLYIQLMVLENYDQNLFEPVILVPGVKVYKLKI
;
A
#
# COMPACT_ATOMS: atom_id res chain seq x y z
N MET A 1 35.22 -6.45 29.99
CA MET A 1 34.84 -6.66 28.59
C MET A 1 34.65 -8.15 28.38
N LEU A 2 33.43 -8.60 28.11
CA LEU A 2 33.15 -10.00 27.72
C LEU A 2 33.88 -10.29 26.42
N GLU A 3 34.89 -11.17 26.44
CA GLU A 3 35.51 -11.68 25.23
C GLU A 3 34.45 -12.46 24.39
N LEU A 4 33.97 -11.82 23.33
CA LEU A 4 33.07 -12.47 22.40
C LEU A 4 33.79 -13.66 21.76
N SER A 5 33.13 -14.82 21.70
CA SER A 5 33.63 -15.99 20.98
C SER A 5 33.93 -15.65 19.50
N THR A 6 34.85 -16.36 18.88
CA THR A 6 35.21 -16.15 17.45
C THR A 6 33.99 -16.22 16.54
N GLU A 7 33.03 -17.08 16.82
CA GLU A 7 31.79 -17.22 16.10
C GLU A 7 30.88 -15.98 16.27
N ASN A 8 30.79 -15.43 17.48
CA ASN A 8 30.04 -14.20 17.73
C ASN A 8 30.63 -13.01 16.98
N LYS A 9 31.97 -12.88 16.97
CA LYS A 9 32.67 -11.83 16.19
C LYS A 9 32.37 -11.95 14.70
N LYS A 10 32.43 -13.18 14.14
CA LYS A 10 32.12 -13.46 12.73
C LYS A 10 30.65 -13.14 12.40
N THR A 11 29.71 -13.55 13.26
CA THR A 11 28.29 -13.26 13.11
C THR A 11 28.04 -11.76 13.08
N PHE A 12 28.58 -11.02 14.03
CA PHE A 12 28.44 -9.56 14.11
C PHE A 12 29.00 -8.87 12.86
N PHE A 13 30.17 -9.30 12.41
CA PHE A 13 30.83 -8.75 11.21
C PHE A 13 29.99 -8.99 9.96
N TYR A 14 29.40 -10.17 9.80
CA TYR A 14 28.52 -10.48 8.67
C TYR A 14 27.22 -9.65 8.69
N ILE A 15 26.64 -9.46 9.86
CA ILE A 15 25.48 -8.57 10.04
C ILE A 15 25.86 -7.14 9.60
N LEU A 16 26.99 -6.62 10.06
CA LEU A 16 27.42 -5.27 9.73
C LEU A 16 27.64 -5.07 8.22
N ILE A 17 28.31 -6.03 7.56
CA ILE A 17 28.53 -5.97 6.10
C ILE A 17 27.20 -6.02 5.34
N ALA A 18 26.33 -6.98 5.69
CA ALA A 18 25.05 -7.13 5.01
C ALA A 18 24.11 -5.92 5.25
N PHE A 19 24.13 -5.36 6.44
CA PHE A 19 23.38 -4.15 6.77
C PHE A 19 23.89 -2.94 5.98
N ALA A 20 25.20 -2.70 5.98
CA ALA A 20 25.81 -1.61 5.22
C ALA A 20 25.54 -1.75 3.72
N PHE A 21 25.63 -2.97 3.18
CA PHE A 21 25.28 -3.26 1.80
C PHE A 21 23.81 -2.93 1.49
N SER A 22 22.88 -3.40 2.36
CA SER A 22 21.46 -3.17 2.21
C SER A 22 21.10 -1.67 2.21
N VAL A 23 21.70 -0.90 3.14
CA VAL A 23 21.55 0.56 3.21
C VAL A 23 22.11 1.21 1.94
N ALA A 24 23.32 0.85 1.52
CA ALA A 24 23.95 1.42 0.32
C ALA A 24 23.08 1.21 -0.92
N MET A 25 22.51 0.01 -1.10
CA MET A 25 21.65 -0.27 -2.24
C MET A 25 20.36 0.59 -2.23
N ARG A 26 19.77 0.83 -1.07
CA ARG A 26 18.57 1.70 -0.92
C ARG A 26 18.86 3.17 -1.15
N LEU A 27 20.09 3.61 -0.93
CA LEU A 27 20.53 4.99 -1.19
C LEU A 27 20.87 5.27 -2.66
N ILE A 28 20.88 4.26 -3.56
CA ILE A 28 21.11 4.47 -4.99
C ILE A 28 20.10 5.45 -5.57
N TRP A 29 18.82 5.36 -5.19
CA TRP A 29 17.80 6.30 -5.63
C TRP A 29 18.13 7.75 -5.22
N VAL A 30 18.60 7.95 -4.00
CA VAL A 30 19.03 9.27 -3.50
C VAL A 30 20.19 9.82 -4.32
N TYR A 31 21.15 8.98 -4.64
CA TYR A 31 22.26 9.36 -5.52
C TYR A 31 21.79 9.74 -6.93
N GLN A 32 20.79 9.05 -7.45
CA GLN A 32 20.26 9.31 -8.80
C GLN A 32 19.44 10.61 -8.89
N PHE A 33 18.77 11.02 -7.80
CA PHE A 33 17.80 12.11 -7.79
C PHE A 33 18.14 13.24 -6.80
N GLY A 34 19.33 13.22 -6.20
CA GLY A 34 19.75 14.21 -5.20
C GLY A 34 19.58 15.66 -5.62
N ASP A 35 19.87 15.98 -6.88
CA ASP A 35 19.78 17.34 -7.44
C ASP A 35 18.50 17.55 -8.27
N TYR A 36 17.56 16.60 -8.29
CA TYR A 36 16.36 16.70 -9.10
C TYR A 36 15.27 17.53 -8.40
N ALA A 37 15.25 18.82 -8.67
CA ALA A 37 14.36 19.80 -8.03
C ALA A 37 12.87 19.41 -7.95
N PRO A 38 12.25 18.73 -8.95
CA PRO A 38 10.85 18.31 -8.85
C PRO A 38 10.53 17.35 -7.71
N PHE A 39 11.54 16.66 -7.12
CA PHE A 39 11.34 15.74 -6.00
C PHE A 39 11.58 16.37 -4.63
N HIS A 40 11.84 17.68 -4.59
CA HIS A 40 12.13 18.41 -3.35
C HIS A 40 11.08 19.50 -3.10
N PHE A 41 10.65 19.60 -1.86
CA PHE A 41 9.85 20.72 -1.36
C PHE A 41 10.54 21.31 -0.13
N ASN A 42 10.72 22.64 -0.07
CA ASN A 42 11.46 23.32 0.99
C ASN A 42 12.85 22.73 1.28
N GLY A 43 13.56 22.29 0.24
CA GLY A 43 14.89 21.69 0.35
C GLY A 43 14.91 20.25 0.88
N GLN A 44 13.77 19.61 1.09
CA GLN A 44 13.64 18.25 1.59
C GLN A 44 13.05 17.32 0.51
N PHE A 45 13.51 16.08 0.48
CA PHE A 45 12.88 15.06 -0.36
C PHE A 45 11.44 14.79 0.05
N MET A 46 10.58 14.60 -0.94
CA MET A 46 9.22 14.13 -0.74
C MET A 46 9.16 12.60 -0.85
N ILE A 47 8.22 11.97 -0.14
CA ILE A 47 8.05 10.51 -0.16
C ILE A 47 7.33 10.04 -1.44
N ASN A 48 7.46 8.75 -1.76
CA ASN A 48 6.99 8.14 -2.99
C ASN A 48 5.85 7.11 -2.80
N THR A 49 5.20 7.12 -1.64
CA THR A 49 4.00 6.31 -1.35
C THR A 49 2.86 7.16 -0.80
N ASN A 50 1.63 6.94 -1.30
CA ASN A 50 0.44 7.67 -0.85
C ASN A 50 0.14 7.41 0.62
N ASP A 51 0.15 6.15 1.05
CA ASP A 51 -0.16 5.74 2.41
C ASP A 51 0.85 6.28 3.43
N GLY A 52 2.07 6.59 2.99
CA GLY A 52 3.08 7.22 3.82
C GLY A 52 2.63 8.57 4.40
N TYR A 53 1.87 9.34 3.66
CA TYR A 53 1.34 10.61 4.15
C TYR A 53 0.32 10.45 5.28
N PHE A 54 -0.43 9.34 5.30
CA PHE A 54 -1.32 9.01 6.40
C PHE A 54 -0.54 8.75 7.70
N TRP A 55 0.51 7.94 7.63
CA TRP A 55 1.36 7.66 8.79
C TRP A 55 2.14 8.91 9.24
N ALA A 56 2.59 9.73 8.29
CA ALA A 56 3.29 10.98 8.56
C ALA A 56 2.38 12.02 9.23
N GLU A 57 1.12 12.14 8.78
CA GLU A 57 0.11 13.01 9.41
C GLU A 57 -0.11 12.60 10.88
N GLY A 58 -0.33 11.31 11.14
CA GLY A 58 -0.48 10.80 12.50
C GLY A 58 0.75 11.04 13.40
N ALA A 59 1.97 10.93 12.84
CA ALA A 59 3.19 11.24 13.57
C ALA A 59 3.33 12.73 13.89
N ARG A 60 2.96 13.60 12.95
CA ARG A 60 2.95 15.06 13.15
C ARG A 60 1.94 15.49 14.22
N ASP A 61 0.77 14.86 14.23
CA ASP A 61 -0.26 15.08 15.25
C ASP A 61 0.23 14.68 16.65
N LEU A 62 0.92 13.55 16.77
CA LEU A 62 1.54 13.13 18.03
C LEU A 62 2.60 14.11 18.52
N LEU A 63 3.41 14.68 17.61
CA LEU A 63 4.45 15.66 17.96
C LEU A 63 3.88 17.01 18.40
N SER A 64 2.82 17.47 17.74
CA SER A 64 2.17 18.75 18.04
C SER A 64 1.26 18.68 19.26
N GLY A 65 0.84 17.49 19.68
CA GLY A 65 -0.18 17.30 20.72
C GLY A 65 -1.58 17.76 20.28
N THR A 66 -1.74 18.14 19.02
CA THR A 66 -3.00 18.56 18.40
C THR A 66 -3.33 17.64 17.23
N THR A 67 -4.59 17.43 16.99
CA THR A 67 -5.03 16.75 15.78
C THR A 67 -5.19 17.75 14.66
N THR A 68 -4.71 17.40 13.48
CA THR A 68 -4.85 18.23 12.28
C THR A 68 -6.31 18.46 11.88
N ASN A 69 -7.23 17.64 12.33
CA ASN A 69 -8.65 17.84 12.16
C ASN A 69 -9.42 17.09 13.26
N PRO A 70 -9.88 17.76 14.34
CA PRO A 70 -10.57 17.12 15.46
C PRO A 70 -11.80 16.33 15.02
N ASP A 71 -12.61 16.87 14.10
CA ASP A 71 -13.82 16.18 13.61
C ASP A 71 -13.46 15.01 12.69
N ALA A 72 -12.46 15.18 11.85
CA ALA A 72 -11.92 14.08 11.05
C ALA A 72 -11.29 13.01 11.94
N LYS A 73 -10.61 13.37 13.02
CA LYS A 73 -10.06 12.38 13.97
C LYS A 73 -11.17 11.54 14.59
N GLU A 74 -12.24 12.15 15.10
CA GLU A 74 -13.35 11.39 15.70
C GLU A 74 -14.04 10.48 14.66
N PHE A 75 -14.13 10.93 13.41
CA PHE A 75 -14.60 10.11 12.29
C PHE A 75 -13.58 9.02 11.95
N TYR A 76 -12.30 9.34 11.87
CA TYR A 76 -11.23 8.37 11.58
C TYR A 76 -11.11 7.34 12.69
N ASP A 77 -11.14 7.75 13.94
CA ASP A 77 -11.12 6.83 15.08
C ASP A 77 -12.27 5.83 15.02
N LYS A 78 -13.45 6.24 14.50
CA LYS A 78 -14.61 5.35 14.37
C LYS A 78 -14.67 4.59 13.06
N PHE A 79 -14.32 5.23 11.95
CA PHE A 79 -14.20 4.55 10.66
C PHE A 79 -13.04 3.54 10.70
N HIS A 80 -12.00 3.83 11.45
CA HIS A 80 -10.89 2.91 11.70
C HIS A 80 -11.16 1.92 12.83
N GLN A 81 -12.05 2.16 13.75
CA GLN A 81 -12.56 1.10 14.65
C GLN A 81 -13.32 0.04 13.86
N LEU A 82 -14.01 0.41 12.79
CA LEU A 82 -14.54 -0.55 11.81
C LEU A 82 -13.42 -1.25 10.99
N ASN A 83 -12.23 -0.63 10.88
CA ASN A 83 -11.08 -1.11 10.12
C ASN A 83 -9.78 -1.25 10.95
N ASP A 84 -9.84 -1.14 12.27
CA ASP A 84 -8.75 -1.30 13.24
C ASP A 84 -7.54 -0.34 13.11
N LEU A 85 -7.68 0.83 12.50
CA LEU A 85 -6.57 1.76 12.30
C LEU A 85 -6.92 3.23 12.57
N SER A 86 -6.48 3.76 13.71
CA SER A 86 -6.33 5.21 13.93
C SER A 86 -4.94 5.67 13.50
N PRO A 87 -4.77 6.79 12.72
CA PRO A 87 -3.45 7.30 12.35
C PRO A 87 -2.53 7.52 13.55
N VAL A 88 -3.07 8.13 14.59
CA VAL A 88 -2.34 8.49 15.82
C VAL A 88 -1.93 7.24 16.62
N MET A 89 -2.75 6.20 16.59
CA MET A 89 -2.49 4.96 17.32
C MET A 89 -1.63 3.98 16.55
N SER A 90 -1.31 4.24 15.28
CA SER A 90 -0.49 3.35 14.48
C SER A 90 0.95 3.30 14.96
N ALA A 91 1.54 2.11 14.97
CA ALA A 91 2.94 1.92 15.33
C ALA A 91 3.90 2.71 14.43
N ALA A 92 3.59 2.81 13.14
CA ALA A 92 4.39 3.59 12.20
C ALA A 92 4.43 5.08 12.60
N SER A 93 3.27 5.68 12.92
CA SER A 93 3.20 7.07 13.40
C SER A 93 3.90 7.25 14.74
N GLN A 94 3.69 6.34 15.71
CA GLN A 94 4.33 6.39 17.02
C GLN A 94 5.86 6.30 16.93
N LEU A 95 6.36 5.33 16.14
CA LEU A 95 7.81 5.14 15.96
C LEU A 95 8.44 6.33 15.22
N THR A 96 7.74 6.89 14.25
CA THR A 96 8.20 8.08 13.52
C THR A 96 8.24 9.30 14.43
N ALA A 97 7.20 9.55 15.24
CA ALA A 97 7.19 10.64 16.21
C ALA A 97 8.34 10.50 17.23
N PHE A 98 8.59 9.26 17.69
CA PHE A 98 9.72 8.97 18.58
C PHE A 98 11.05 9.33 17.91
N PHE A 99 11.32 8.85 16.69
CA PHE A 99 12.57 9.17 16.01
C PHE A 99 12.71 10.66 15.67
N ALA A 100 11.64 11.30 15.24
CA ALA A 100 11.67 12.75 14.95
C ALA A 100 11.95 13.59 16.20
N LYS A 101 11.57 13.10 17.40
CA LYS A 101 11.83 13.78 18.65
C LYS A 101 13.27 13.62 19.12
N ILE A 102 13.93 12.47 18.90
CA ILE A 102 15.24 12.16 19.45
C ILE A 102 16.40 12.37 18.47
N LEU A 103 16.13 12.29 17.15
CA LEU A 103 17.18 12.46 16.15
C LEU A 103 17.32 13.93 15.73
N PRO A 104 18.56 14.41 15.45
CA PRO A 104 18.80 15.80 15.04
C PRO A 104 18.53 16.03 13.56
N PHE A 105 17.45 15.47 13.02
CA PHE A 105 17.06 15.58 11.61
C PHE A 105 15.66 16.19 11.46
N SER A 106 15.39 16.78 10.30
CA SER A 106 14.05 17.27 9.99
C SER A 106 13.05 16.11 9.96
N PHE A 107 11.78 16.42 10.21
CA PHE A 107 10.69 15.43 10.15
C PHE A 107 10.64 14.75 8.78
N GLU A 108 10.75 15.52 7.70
CA GLU A 108 10.76 15.03 6.32
C GLU A 108 11.95 14.08 6.07
N SER A 109 13.13 14.38 6.61
CA SER A 109 14.28 13.48 6.54
C SER A 109 14.01 12.17 7.29
N VAL A 110 13.38 12.23 8.46
CA VAL A 110 13.04 11.02 9.22
C VAL A 110 12.11 10.11 8.42
N ILE A 111 10.99 10.62 7.91
CA ILE A 111 10.03 9.81 7.14
C ILE A 111 10.65 9.30 5.83
N PHE A 112 11.55 10.05 5.20
CA PHE A 112 12.17 9.67 3.95
C PHE A 112 13.22 8.55 4.11
N TYR A 113 14.07 8.63 5.16
CA TYR A 113 15.17 7.67 5.38
C TYR A 113 14.82 6.51 6.29
N MET A 114 13.77 6.58 7.09
CA MET A 114 13.35 5.52 8.02
C MET A 114 13.19 4.15 7.33
N PRO A 115 12.60 4.02 6.13
CA PRO A 115 12.53 2.76 5.40
C PRO A 115 13.89 2.14 5.11
N VAL A 116 14.90 2.98 4.78
CA VAL A 116 16.26 2.52 4.45
C VAL A 116 16.88 1.74 5.60
N PHE A 117 16.77 2.27 6.82
CA PHE A 117 17.39 1.67 7.98
C PHE A 117 16.57 0.52 8.56
N LEU A 118 15.25 0.71 8.75
CA LEU A 118 14.40 -0.30 9.36
C LEU A 118 14.28 -1.58 8.52
N SER A 119 14.11 -1.44 7.22
CA SER A 119 14.02 -2.62 6.36
C SER A 119 15.37 -3.33 6.16
N SER A 120 16.49 -2.62 6.33
CA SER A 120 17.81 -3.26 6.32
C SER A 120 18.05 -4.18 7.51
N LEU A 121 17.26 -4.06 8.58
CA LEU A 121 17.31 -4.98 9.73
C LEU A 121 16.97 -6.44 9.39
N VAL A 122 16.35 -6.70 8.22
CA VAL A 122 16.03 -8.06 7.77
C VAL A 122 17.26 -8.96 7.71
N VAL A 123 18.45 -8.41 7.51
CA VAL A 123 19.71 -9.17 7.46
C VAL A 123 20.03 -9.85 8.80
N ILE A 124 19.55 -9.27 9.92
CA ILE A 124 19.84 -9.78 11.27
C ILE A 124 19.20 -11.16 11.48
N PRO A 125 17.87 -11.32 11.43
CA PRO A 125 17.25 -12.63 11.63
C PRO A 125 17.68 -13.64 10.56
N VAL A 126 17.95 -13.23 9.32
CA VAL A 126 18.47 -14.11 8.27
C VAL A 126 19.83 -14.70 8.69
N ILE A 127 20.78 -13.90 9.13
CA ILE A 127 22.09 -14.41 9.57
C ILE A 127 21.97 -15.23 10.85
N LEU A 128 21.10 -14.84 11.78
CA LEU A 128 20.86 -15.58 13.02
C LEU A 128 20.22 -16.97 12.79
N ILE A 129 19.32 -17.09 11.80
CA ILE A 129 18.76 -18.40 11.35
C ILE A 129 19.89 -19.27 10.78
N ALA A 130 20.72 -18.72 9.90
CA ALA A 130 21.84 -19.45 9.31
C ALA A 130 22.85 -19.90 10.38
N ARG A 131 23.07 -19.10 11.41
CA ARG A 131 23.86 -19.50 12.58
C ARG A 131 23.24 -20.70 13.30
N ALA A 132 21.91 -20.71 13.48
CA ALA A 132 21.24 -21.88 14.04
C ALA A 132 21.45 -23.13 13.17
N LEU A 133 21.57 -22.98 11.85
CA LEU A 133 21.84 -24.06 10.90
C LEU A 133 23.34 -24.37 10.78
N LYS A 134 24.23 -23.73 11.53
CA LYS A 134 25.69 -23.87 11.52
C LYS A 134 26.33 -23.57 10.13
N ASN A 135 25.73 -22.65 9.36
CA ASN A 135 26.23 -22.23 8.05
C ASN A 135 26.15 -20.70 7.89
N LEU A 136 27.07 -19.98 8.54
CA LEU A 136 27.14 -18.51 8.50
C LEU A 136 27.41 -17.96 7.09
N GLU A 137 28.14 -18.71 6.24
CA GLU A 137 28.42 -18.30 4.85
C GLU A 137 27.12 -18.25 4.03
N MET A 138 26.27 -19.25 4.17
CA MET A 138 24.91 -19.25 3.62
C MET A 138 24.10 -18.04 4.14
N GLY A 139 24.25 -17.73 5.43
CA GLY A 139 23.55 -16.60 6.06
C GLY A 139 23.93 -15.25 5.44
N LEU A 140 25.22 -15.00 5.20
CA LEU A 140 25.67 -13.77 4.55
C LEU A 140 25.09 -13.66 3.13
N ILE A 141 25.23 -14.73 2.32
CA ILE A 141 24.72 -14.73 0.95
C ILE A 141 23.20 -14.51 0.92
N ALA A 142 22.46 -15.23 1.77
CA ALA A 142 21.01 -15.10 1.87
C ALA A 142 20.59 -13.67 2.30
N ALA A 143 21.32 -13.06 3.25
CA ALA A 143 21.05 -11.70 3.72
C ALA A 143 21.27 -10.65 2.64
N LEU A 144 22.34 -10.77 1.85
CA LEU A 144 22.60 -9.89 0.72
C LEU A 144 21.47 -9.96 -0.31
N LEU A 145 21.06 -11.19 -0.70
CA LEU A 145 19.99 -11.40 -1.68
C LEU A 145 18.62 -10.95 -1.17
N ALA A 146 18.24 -11.36 0.06
CA ALA A 146 16.96 -11.03 0.65
C ALA A 146 16.76 -9.51 0.77
N SER A 147 17.83 -8.77 1.09
CA SER A 147 17.75 -7.33 1.32
C SER A 147 17.50 -6.52 0.04
N ILE A 148 17.79 -7.06 -1.15
CA ILE A 148 17.73 -6.32 -2.42
C ILE A 148 16.82 -6.93 -3.48
N ALA A 149 16.12 -8.02 -3.18
CA ALA A 149 15.17 -8.64 -4.11
C ALA A 149 14.07 -7.64 -4.53
N TRP A 150 13.64 -7.69 -5.81
CA TRP A 150 12.76 -6.67 -6.40
C TRP A 150 11.54 -6.33 -5.56
N SER A 151 10.78 -7.33 -5.12
CA SER A 151 9.55 -7.08 -4.37
C SER A 151 9.82 -6.40 -3.03
N TYR A 152 10.89 -6.74 -2.35
CA TYR A 152 11.26 -6.15 -1.08
C TYR A 152 11.89 -4.76 -1.25
N TYR A 153 12.82 -4.61 -2.19
CA TYR A 153 13.44 -3.32 -2.50
C TYR A 153 12.40 -2.28 -2.92
N ASN A 154 11.51 -2.63 -3.84
CA ASN A 154 10.51 -1.71 -4.38
C ASN A 154 9.56 -1.14 -3.31
N ARG A 155 9.39 -1.86 -2.19
CA ARG A 155 8.52 -1.45 -1.08
C ARG A 155 9.29 -0.97 0.15
N THR A 156 10.61 -0.82 0.06
CA THR A 156 11.46 -0.44 1.20
C THR A 156 12.64 0.47 0.82
N MET A 157 12.66 0.99 -0.39
CA MET A 157 13.67 1.95 -0.85
C MET A 157 13.53 3.30 -0.13
N ALA A 158 14.49 4.19 -0.30
CA ALA A 158 14.39 5.54 0.23
C ALA A 158 13.12 6.24 -0.25
N GLY A 159 12.38 6.85 0.68
CA GLY A 159 11.11 7.53 0.41
C GLY A 159 9.89 6.61 0.34
N TYR A 160 10.03 5.27 0.30
CA TYR A 160 8.89 4.35 0.40
C TYR A 160 8.50 4.16 1.87
N TYR A 161 7.93 5.21 2.45
CA TYR A 161 7.55 5.27 3.84
C TYR A 161 6.19 4.60 4.06
N ASP A 162 6.21 3.34 4.51
CA ASP A 162 5.04 2.52 4.74
C ASP A 162 5.34 1.42 5.78
N THR A 163 4.31 0.74 6.27
CA THR A 163 4.43 -0.39 7.20
C THR A 163 5.26 -1.54 6.65
N ASP A 164 5.44 -1.63 5.33
CA ASP A 164 6.28 -2.63 4.68
C ASP A 164 7.73 -2.67 5.14
N MET A 165 8.23 -1.55 5.70
CA MET A 165 9.62 -1.48 6.20
C MET A 165 9.94 -2.49 7.30
N LEU A 166 8.95 -2.95 8.08
CA LEU A 166 9.13 -4.01 9.09
C LEU A 166 8.29 -5.27 8.83
N ASN A 167 7.40 -5.29 7.83
CA ASN A 167 6.50 -6.41 7.56
C ASN A 167 7.21 -7.71 7.16
N ILE A 168 8.50 -7.66 6.81
CA ILE A 168 9.34 -8.85 6.57
C ILE A 168 10.34 -9.04 7.69
N VAL A 169 10.82 -7.98 8.29
CA VAL A 169 11.79 -8.02 9.40
C VAL A 169 11.21 -8.78 10.59
N LEU A 170 10.00 -8.40 11.02
CA LEU A 170 9.37 -8.96 12.22
C LEU A 170 9.00 -10.44 12.09
N PRO A 171 8.35 -10.93 11.02
CA PRO A 171 8.10 -12.35 10.88
C PRO A 171 9.38 -13.18 10.68
N MET A 172 10.47 -12.57 10.19
CA MET A 172 11.76 -13.26 10.14
C MET A 172 12.40 -13.38 11.53
N PHE A 173 12.21 -12.40 12.43
CA PHE A 173 12.58 -12.55 13.84
C PHE A 173 11.74 -13.63 14.52
N LEU A 174 10.43 -13.65 14.28
CA LEU A 174 9.54 -14.70 14.79
C LEU A 174 9.97 -16.09 14.30
N LEU A 175 10.32 -16.25 13.03
CA LEU A 175 10.87 -17.51 12.51
C LEU A 175 12.20 -17.87 13.18
N TRP A 176 13.07 -16.90 13.40
CA TRP A 176 14.35 -17.09 14.09
C TRP A 176 14.13 -17.59 15.51
N SER A 177 13.28 -16.95 16.31
CA SER A 177 13.01 -17.33 17.68
C SER A 177 12.36 -18.72 17.78
N ILE A 178 11.43 -19.07 16.88
CA ILE A 178 10.83 -20.40 16.76
C ILE A 178 11.90 -21.46 16.48
N ILE A 179 12.77 -21.25 15.49
CA ILE A 179 13.83 -22.20 15.12
C ILE A 179 14.77 -22.44 16.31
N TRP A 180 15.18 -21.38 17.01
CA TRP A 180 16.04 -21.52 18.17
C TRP A 180 15.30 -22.18 19.34
N ALA A 181 14.05 -21.81 19.61
CA ALA A 181 13.22 -22.42 20.64
C ALA A 181 13.16 -23.95 20.48
N ILE A 182 12.78 -24.43 19.30
CA ILE A 182 12.62 -25.87 19.02
C ILE A 182 13.97 -26.60 18.99
N LYS A 183 15.04 -25.92 18.60
CA LYS A 183 16.36 -26.52 18.48
C LYS A 183 17.11 -26.65 19.81
N THR A 184 16.92 -25.70 20.70
CA THR A 184 17.70 -25.65 21.96
C THR A 184 16.88 -25.98 23.19
N ASN A 185 15.56 -25.84 23.15
CA ASN A 185 14.65 -25.89 24.30
C ASN A 185 15.02 -24.88 25.43
N GLU A 186 15.68 -23.78 25.06
CA GLU A 186 16.05 -22.76 26.05
C GLU A 186 14.86 -21.81 26.29
N ASP A 187 14.51 -21.62 27.57
CA ASP A 187 13.35 -20.82 27.99
C ASP A 187 13.36 -19.39 27.44
N ILE A 188 14.56 -18.80 27.23
CA ILE A 188 14.67 -17.44 26.72
C ILE A 188 14.00 -17.25 25.36
N TYR A 189 13.96 -18.29 24.53
CA TYR A 189 13.30 -18.23 23.21
C TYR A 189 11.78 -18.31 23.31
N LEU A 190 11.21 -18.81 24.42
CA LEU A 190 9.77 -18.64 24.70
C LEU A 190 9.43 -17.15 24.81
N LEU A 191 10.26 -16.40 25.55
CA LEU A 191 10.07 -14.97 25.71
C LEU A 191 10.26 -14.22 24.37
N PHE A 192 11.33 -14.50 23.62
CA PHE A 192 11.55 -13.86 22.33
C PHE A 192 10.42 -14.12 21.36
N THR A 193 9.94 -15.38 21.23
CA THR A 193 8.80 -15.71 20.35
C THR A 193 7.53 -14.93 20.73
N ALA A 194 7.23 -14.84 22.02
CA ALA A 194 6.07 -14.08 22.46
C ALA A 194 6.23 -12.57 22.24
N LEU A 195 7.41 -11.99 22.50
CA LEU A 195 7.71 -10.59 22.23
C LEU A 195 7.66 -10.26 20.75
N ASP A 196 8.19 -11.14 19.88
CA ASP A 196 8.10 -10.99 18.43
C ASP A 196 6.63 -10.91 17.96
N ILE A 197 5.74 -11.75 18.50
CA ILE A 197 4.30 -11.68 18.22
C ILE A 197 3.70 -10.36 18.70
N LEU A 198 4.00 -9.93 19.93
CA LEU A 198 3.47 -8.67 20.47
C LEU A 198 3.91 -7.47 19.65
N VAL A 199 5.20 -7.40 19.28
CA VAL A 199 5.74 -6.31 18.46
C VAL A 199 5.19 -6.37 17.04
N TYR A 200 5.05 -7.56 16.46
CA TYR A 200 4.51 -7.70 15.11
C TYR A 200 3.04 -7.27 15.05
N ARG A 201 2.20 -7.62 16.03
CA ARG A 201 0.82 -7.15 16.12
C ARG A 201 0.71 -5.65 16.37
N TRP A 202 1.59 -5.08 17.19
CA TRP A 202 1.66 -3.65 17.37
C TRP A 202 2.00 -2.92 16.09
N TRP A 203 2.98 -3.46 15.32
CA TRP A 203 3.39 -2.88 14.04
C TRP A 203 2.34 -3.07 12.95
N TYR A 204 1.82 -4.29 12.81
CA TYR A 204 0.90 -4.69 11.75
C TYR A 204 -0.24 -5.55 12.30
N PRO A 205 -1.38 -4.95 12.66
CA PRO A 205 -2.51 -5.67 13.28
C PRO A 205 -3.05 -6.83 12.46
N GLN A 206 -2.81 -6.85 11.13
CA GLN A 206 -3.24 -7.96 10.26
C GLN A 206 -2.28 -9.16 10.24
N SER A 207 -1.20 -9.13 11.03
CA SER A 207 -0.19 -10.20 11.15
C SER A 207 -0.75 -11.54 11.66
N TYR A 208 -1.89 -11.51 12.33
CA TYR A 208 -2.49 -12.68 12.99
C TYR A 208 -2.62 -13.91 12.08
N SER A 209 -2.88 -13.76 10.77
CA SER A 209 -2.99 -14.90 9.84
C SER A 209 -1.68 -15.67 9.71
N LEU A 210 -0.54 -14.97 9.70
CA LEU A 210 0.78 -15.57 9.65
C LEU A 210 1.18 -16.18 11.00
N GLU A 211 0.89 -15.49 12.10
CA GLU A 211 1.13 -15.99 13.46
C GLU A 211 0.37 -17.30 13.71
N PHE A 212 -0.91 -17.39 13.30
CA PHE A 212 -1.69 -18.62 13.36
C PHE A 212 -1.12 -19.72 12.48
N SER A 213 -0.56 -19.38 11.33
CA SER A 213 0.09 -20.37 10.46
C SER A 213 1.34 -20.96 11.12
N PHE A 214 2.16 -20.14 11.77
CA PHE A 214 3.28 -20.62 12.59
C PHE A 214 2.80 -21.48 13.76
N PHE A 215 1.80 -21.01 14.50
CA PHE A 215 1.21 -21.75 15.62
C PHE A 215 0.70 -23.13 15.17
N GLY A 216 -0.08 -23.19 14.09
CA GLY A 216 -0.62 -24.44 13.55
C GLY A 216 0.47 -25.42 13.12
N LEU A 217 1.56 -24.90 12.55
CA LEU A 217 2.69 -25.75 12.13
C LEU A 217 3.49 -26.29 13.34
N ILE A 218 3.68 -25.47 14.38
CA ILE A 218 4.31 -25.91 15.64
C ILE A 218 3.43 -26.95 16.33
N LEU A 219 2.11 -26.74 16.36
CA LEU A 219 1.16 -27.71 16.90
C LEU A 219 1.24 -29.06 16.15
N ALA A 220 1.24 -29.01 14.81
CA ALA A 220 1.38 -30.21 13.99
C ALA A 220 2.72 -30.92 14.25
N TYR A 221 3.82 -30.18 14.35
CA TYR A 221 5.12 -30.72 14.68
C TYR A 221 5.13 -31.36 16.07
N ALA A 222 4.61 -30.70 17.10
CA ALA A 222 4.53 -31.22 18.46
C ALA A 222 3.71 -32.51 18.51
N LEU A 223 2.56 -32.59 17.83
CA LEU A 223 1.69 -33.76 17.87
C LEU A 223 2.23 -34.95 17.08
N VAL A 224 2.94 -34.73 15.97
CA VAL A 224 3.37 -35.79 15.05
C VAL A 224 4.80 -36.27 15.36
N TYR A 225 5.72 -35.35 15.63
CA TYR A 225 7.15 -35.67 15.72
C TYR A 225 7.72 -35.61 17.14
N ASP A 226 7.20 -34.75 18.02
CA ASP A 226 7.84 -34.52 19.33
C ASP A 226 6.79 -34.39 20.46
N ARG A 227 5.87 -35.37 20.50
CA ARG A 227 4.68 -35.33 21.36
C ARG A 227 5.00 -35.32 22.87
N LYS A 228 6.16 -35.85 23.28
CA LYS A 228 6.53 -35.99 24.69
C LYS A 228 7.27 -34.76 25.23
N ASN A 229 7.68 -33.85 24.39
CA ASN A 229 8.45 -32.68 24.78
C ASN A 229 7.53 -31.59 25.35
N SER A 230 7.58 -31.42 26.68
CA SER A 230 6.79 -30.36 27.38
C SER A 230 7.10 -28.95 26.90
N TYR A 231 8.31 -28.70 26.42
CA TYR A 231 8.73 -27.40 25.93
C TYR A 231 7.89 -26.92 24.72
N ASN A 232 7.54 -27.82 23.81
CA ASN A 232 6.69 -27.48 22.67
C ASN A 232 5.30 -26.96 23.10
N TYR A 233 4.75 -27.51 24.18
CA TYR A 233 3.47 -27.09 24.74
C TYR A 233 3.59 -25.75 25.51
N LYS A 234 4.75 -25.50 26.17
CA LYS A 234 5.06 -24.17 26.74
C LYS A 234 5.13 -23.11 25.63
N LEU A 235 5.78 -23.44 24.51
CA LEU A 235 5.88 -22.56 23.34
C LEU A 235 4.49 -22.23 22.76
N LEU A 236 3.64 -23.24 22.59
CA LEU A 236 2.26 -23.04 22.11
C LEU A 236 1.44 -22.19 23.09
N ALA A 237 1.54 -22.45 24.40
CA ALA A 237 0.82 -21.68 25.41
C ALA A 237 1.23 -20.21 25.43
N ILE A 238 2.53 -19.90 25.38
CA ILE A 238 3.01 -18.52 25.41
C ILE A 238 2.66 -17.75 24.11
N MET A 239 2.69 -18.44 22.96
CA MET A 239 2.23 -17.88 21.70
C MET A 239 0.73 -17.53 21.75
N MET A 240 -0.11 -18.42 22.30
CA MET A 240 -1.55 -18.15 22.45
C MET A 240 -1.82 -16.95 23.36
N LEU A 241 -1.06 -16.82 24.47
CA LEU A 241 -1.17 -15.65 25.35
C LEU A 241 -0.81 -14.36 24.60
N ALA A 242 0.25 -14.36 23.81
CA ALA A 242 0.65 -13.22 23.00
C ALA A 242 -0.38 -12.89 21.88
N MET A 243 -1.12 -13.91 21.42
CA MET A 243 -2.16 -13.76 20.38
C MET A 243 -3.57 -13.47 20.91
N MET A 244 -3.80 -13.39 22.23
CA MET A 244 -5.12 -13.06 22.80
C MET A 244 -5.64 -11.71 22.27
N ASN A 245 -6.96 -11.58 22.15
CA ASN A 245 -7.60 -10.32 21.76
C ASN A 245 -7.91 -9.47 23.01
N THR A 246 -6.86 -8.94 23.63
CA THR A 246 -6.91 -8.07 24.80
C THR A 246 -5.98 -6.88 24.61
N ASP A 247 -6.01 -5.92 25.53
CA ASP A 247 -5.07 -4.80 25.52
C ASP A 247 -3.60 -5.26 25.51
N GLY A 248 -2.73 -4.51 24.84
CA GLY A 248 -1.32 -4.85 24.64
C GLY A 248 -0.53 -4.98 25.95
N PHE A 249 -0.81 -4.12 26.94
CA PHE A 249 -0.16 -4.20 28.25
C PHE A 249 -0.60 -5.43 29.04
N ILE A 250 -1.88 -5.83 28.95
CA ILE A 250 -2.40 -7.06 29.55
C ILE A 250 -1.70 -8.28 28.93
N ARG A 251 -1.61 -8.34 27.60
CA ARG A 251 -0.90 -9.42 26.89
C ARG A 251 0.56 -9.50 27.33
N PHE A 252 1.24 -8.36 27.38
CA PHE A 252 2.63 -8.31 27.84
C PHE A 252 2.77 -8.84 29.29
N GLY A 253 1.89 -8.41 30.20
CA GLY A 253 1.89 -8.90 31.58
C GLY A 253 1.65 -10.40 31.66
N LEU A 254 0.70 -10.95 30.90
CA LEU A 254 0.42 -12.38 30.82
C LEU A 254 1.62 -13.18 30.29
N VAL A 255 2.28 -12.69 29.24
CA VAL A 255 3.49 -13.29 28.68
C VAL A 255 4.63 -13.35 29.71
N ILE A 256 4.88 -12.24 30.42
CA ILE A 256 5.92 -12.19 31.44
C ILE A 256 5.59 -13.16 32.60
N ALA A 257 4.35 -13.19 33.08
CA ALA A 257 3.92 -14.12 34.13
C ALA A 257 4.09 -15.58 33.68
N ALA A 258 3.67 -15.91 32.44
CA ALA A 258 3.82 -17.26 31.89
C ALA A 258 5.31 -17.66 31.74
N PHE A 259 6.15 -16.72 31.28
CA PHE A 259 7.59 -16.97 31.16
C PHE A 259 8.24 -17.36 32.49
N TYR A 260 7.97 -16.63 33.57
CA TYR A 260 8.49 -16.99 34.91
C TYR A 260 7.86 -18.26 35.45
N THR A 261 6.59 -18.56 35.13
CA THR A 261 5.93 -19.80 35.49
C THR A 261 6.60 -21.00 34.80
N PHE A 262 6.89 -20.89 33.49
CA PHE A 262 7.49 -21.96 32.72
C PHE A 262 8.95 -22.26 33.05
N LYS A 263 9.67 -21.30 33.68
CA LYS A 263 10.99 -21.57 34.26
C LYS A 263 10.97 -22.51 35.46
N GLN A 264 9.81 -22.77 36.05
CA GLN A 264 9.68 -23.65 37.20
C GLN A 264 9.43 -25.09 36.72
N GLU A 265 10.47 -25.91 36.62
CA GLU A 265 10.39 -27.30 36.17
C GLU A 265 9.32 -28.15 36.91
N LYS A 266 9.07 -27.79 38.20
CA LYS A 266 8.02 -28.48 39.00
C LYS A 266 6.62 -28.35 38.40
N LEU A 267 6.38 -27.34 37.56
CA LEU A 267 5.09 -27.07 36.91
C LEU A 267 4.94 -27.78 35.57
N ASP A 268 5.98 -28.39 35.03
CA ASP A 268 5.95 -29.12 33.74
C ASP A 268 4.91 -30.23 33.71
N LYS A 269 4.71 -30.92 34.84
CA LYS A 269 3.68 -31.95 34.98
C LYS A 269 2.24 -31.42 34.82
N TYR A 270 2.04 -30.10 34.97
CA TYR A 270 0.75 -29.43 34.84
C TYR A 270 0.58 -28.71 33.50
N ILE A 271 1.52 -28.85 32.55
CA ILE A 271 1.53 -28.09 31.31
C ILE A 271 0.22 -28.22 30.51
N PHE A 272 -0.40 -29.39 30.50
CA PHE A 272 -1.67 -29.57 29.78
C PHE A 272 -2.85 -28.87 30.48
N TYR A 273 -2.85 -28.73 31.81
CA TYR A 273 -3.84 -27.97 32.54
C TYR A 273 -3.67 -26.45 32.27
N ILE A 274 -2.39 -25.99 32.27
CA ILE A 274 -2.04 -24.60 31.94
C ILE A 274 -2.47 -24.30 30.49
N LEU A 275 -2.13 -25.17 29.55
CA LEU A 275 -2.52 -25.02 28.15
C LEU A 275 -4.05 -24.99 28.00
N GLY A 276 -4.78 -25.84 28.71
CA GLY A 276 -6.24 -25.84 28.74
C GLY A 276 -6.82 -24.49 29.20
N LEU A 277 -6.28 -23.92 30.29
CA LEU A 277 -6.69 -22.61 30.76
C LEU A 277 -6.38 -21.50 29.75
N VAL A 278 -5.21 -21.56 29.11
CA VAL A 278 -4.82 -20.59 28.08
C VAL A 278 -5.74 -20.70 26.85
N ILE A 279 -6.11 -21.90 26.43
CA ILE A 279 -7.07 -22.14 25.33
C ILE A 279 -8.43 -21.51 25.69
N VAL A 280 -8.95 -21.78 26.89
CA VAL A 280 -10.21 -21.19 27.33
C VAL A 280 -10.13 -19.65 27.33
N GLY A 281 -9.09 -19.10 27.93
CA GLY A 281 -8.87 -17.64 27.95
C GLY A 281 -8.78 -17.05 26.55
N PHE A 282 -8.10 -17.72 25.63
CA PHE A 282 -7.95 -17.29 24.24
C PHE A 282 -9.31 -17.23 23.51
N PHE A 283 -10.17 -18.23 23.68
CA PHE A 283 -11.51 -18.21 23.07
C PHE A 283 -12.45 -17.22 23.75
N VAL A 284 -12.39 -17.10 25.07
CA VAL A 284 -13.21 -16.12 25.83
C VAL A 284 -12.88 -14.69 25.45
N THR A 285 -11.62 -14.40 25.13
CA THR A 285 -11.18 -13.08 24.67
C THR A 285 -11.43 -12.81 23.18
N GLY A 286 -12.06 -13.75 22.45
CA GLY A 286 -12.29 -13.61 21.01
C GLY A 286 -11.01 -13.70 20.17
N GLY A 287 -9.95 -14.35 20.67
CA GLY A 287 -8.66 -14.48 19.98
C GLY A 287 -8.78 -15.20 18.62
N PHE A 288 -9.83 -15.98 18.39
CA PHE A 288 -10.09 -16.65 17.11
C PHE A 288 -10.95 -15.84 16.14
N ASP A 289 -11.62 -14.78 16.60
CA ASP A 289 -12.56 -13.98 15.80
C ASP A 289 -11.97 -13.42 14.50
N PRO A 290 -10.71 -12.91 14.47
CA PRO A 290 -10.10 -12.42 13.25
C PRO A 290 -9.97 -13.49 12.15
N ILE A 291 -9.65 -14.75 12.54
CA ILE A 291 -9.57 -15.89 11.60
C ILE A 291 -10.96 -16.31 11.16
N TRP A 292 -11.92 -16.39 12.10
CA TRP A 292 -13.30 -16.76 11.80
C TRP A 292 -13.96 -15.78 10.84
N GLY A 293 -13.75 -14.48 11.03
CA GLY A 293 -14.21 -13.44 10.11
C GLY A 293 -13.68 -13.63 8.69
N LYS A 294 -12.38 -13.92 8.54
CA LYS A 294 -11.79 -14.20 7.22
C LYS A 294 -12.28 -15.52 6.60
N LEU A 295 -12.40 -16.58 7.39
CA LEU A 295 -12.97 -17.84 6.91
C LEU A 295 -14.38 -17.65 6.37
N LYS A 296 -15.26 -16.92 7.09
CA LYS A 296 -16.59 -16.57 6.61
C LYS A 296 -16.54 -15.83 5.26
N ALA A 297 -15.72 -14.79 5.16
CA ALA A 297 -15.61 -13.97 3.95
C ALA A 297 -15.10 -14.76 2.73
N TYR A 298 -14.16 -15.69 2.91
CA TYR A 298 -13.54 -16.42 1.79
C TYR A 298 -14.25 -17.76 1.46
N VAL A 299 -14.72 -18.49 2.48
CA VAL A 299 -15.32 -19.84 2.30
C VAL A 299 -16.81 -19.74 2.07
N PHE A 300 -17.51 -18.97 2.89
CA PHE A 300 -18.97 -18.86 2.80
C PHE A 300 -19.43 -17.76 1.83
N LYS A 301 -18.50 -16.92 1.32
CA LYS A 301 -18.80 -15.85 0.36
C LYS A 301 -20.02 -15.02 0.78
N ASP A 302 -20.21 -14.86 2.09
CA ASP A 302 -21.23 -13.95 2.58
C ASP A 302 -20.90 -12.57 2.01
N ALA A 303 -21.58 -12.22 0.93
CA ALA A 303 -21.56 -10.88 0.41
C ALA A 303 -21.87 -9.96 1.57
N VAL A 304 -20.95 -9.07 1.93
CA VAL A 304 -21.25 -7.96 2.81
C VAL A 304 -22.28 -7.13 2.06
N SER A 305 -23.54 -7.47 2.23
CA SER A 305 -24.64 -6.60 1.87
C SER A 305 -24.59 -5.43 2.84
N THR A 306 -23.93 -4.34 2.44
CA THR A 306 -24.07 -3.05 3.09
C THR A 306 -25.47 -2.55 2.74
N GLY A 307 -26.47 -2.95 3.50
CA GLY A 307 -27.83 -2.49 3.40
C GLY A 307 -28.44 -2.58 4.78
N SER A 308 -28.65 -1.43 5.44
CA SER A 308 -29.72 -1.24 6.39
C SER A 308 -31.04 -1.63 5.70
N GLU A 309 -32.09 -1.93 6.47
CA GLU A 309 -33.47 -2.10 5.95
C GLU A 309 -33.83 -0.91 5.04
N GLY A 310 -33.52 -0.96 3.75
CA GLY A 310 -33.62 0.15 2.83
C GLY A 310 -33.23 -0.24 1.39
N LEU A 311 -32.85 0.74 0.60
CA LEU A 311 -32.42 0.58 -0.80
C LEU A 311 -31.15 -0.27 -0.87
N LYS A 312 -31.21 -1.43 -1.55
CA LYS A 312 -29.99 -2.19 -1.89
C LYS A 312 -29.29 -1.49 -3.06
N LEU A 313 -28.23 -0.74 -2.76
CA LEU A 313 -27.44 -0.05 -3.77
C LEU A 313 -26.20 -0.90 -4.16
N HIS A 314 -25.90 -0.89 -5.43
CA HIS A 314 -24.73 -1.57 -6.01
C HIS A 314 -23.63 -0.58 -6.36
N PHE A 315 -22.45 -0.75 -5.80
CA PHE A 315 -21.29 0.11 -6.09
C PHE A 315 -20.15 -0.66 -6.73
N PHE A 316 -19.40 0.04 -7.58
CA PHE A 316 -18.15 -0.48 -8.09
C PHE A 316 -17.08 -0.48 -6.98
N THR A 317 -16.27 -1.53 -6.89
CA THR A 317 -15.28 -1.67 -5.81
C THR A 317 -13.86 -1.41 -6.28
N VAL A 318 -13.05 -0.79 -5.43
CA VAL A 318 -11.63 -0.49 -5.68
C VAL A 318 -10.81 -1.76 -5.95
N MET A 319 -11.16 -2.88 -5.32
CA MET A 319 -10.47 -4.17 -5.51
C MET A 319 -10.42 -4.64 -6.98
N GLN A 320 -11.34 -4.14 -7.81
CA GLN A 320 -11.36 -4.46 -9.25
C GLN A 320 -10.37 -3.61 -10.08
N THR A 321 -9.79 -2.56 -9.50
CA THR A 321 -8.92 -1.60 -10.19
C THR A 321 -7.48 -1.58 -9.68
N VAL A 322 -7.24 -2.09 -8.48
CA VAL A 322 -5.91 -2.07 -7.85
C VAL A 322 -5.01 -3.11 -8.51
N ARG A 323 -3.97 -2.66 -9.20
CA ARG A 323 -2.95 -3.51 -9.87
C ARG A 323 -2.32 -4.53 -8.93
N GLU A 324 -2.19 -4.18 -7.66
CA GLU A 324 -1.56 -5.04 -6.65
C GLU A 324 -2.39 -6.27 -6.29
N ALA A 325 -3.69 -6.27 -6.58
CA ALA A 325 -4.61 -7.38 -6.34
C ALA A 325 -4.85 -8.27 -7.58
N GLY A 326 -4.28 -7.92 -8.73
CA GLY A 326 -4.44 -8.65 -9.98
C GLY A 326 -3.60 -9.92 -10.06
N GLN A 327 -4.03 -10.89 -10.88
CA GLN A 327 -3.23 -12.08 -11.20
C GLN A 327 -1.94 -11.67 -11.92
N ILE A 328 -0.84 -12.36 -11.59
CA ILE A 328 0.47 -12.08 -12.13
C ILE A 328 1.03 -13.25 -12.95
N PRO A 329 1.73 -12.98 -14.07
CA PRO A 329 2.45 -14.01 -14.81
C PRO A 329 3.55 -14.65 -13.96
N PHE A 330 3.86 -15.92 -14.24
CA PHE A 330 4.95 -16.65 -13.55
C PHE A 330 6.29 -15.92 -13.62
N GLU A 331 6.64 -15.36 -14.77
CA GLU A 331 7.89 -14.61 -14.93
C GLU A 331 7.96 -13.40 -13.99
N THR A 332 6.87 -12.64 -13.87
CA THR A 332 6.77 -11.51 -12.93
C THR A 332 6.93 -11.98 -11.50
N PHE A 333 6.27 -13.07 -11.13
CA PHE A 333 6.39 -13.68 -9.79
C PHE A 333 7.84 -14.07 -9.48
N ALA A 334 8.48 -14.82 -10.37
CA ALA A 334 9.84 -15.29 -10.23
C ALA A 334 10.87 -14.14 -10.14
N ASN A 335 10.74 -13.15 -11.04
CA ASN A 335 11.63 -11.99 -11.09
C ASN A 335 11.52 -11.16 -9.83
N ARG A 336 10.31 -10.98 -9.28
CA ARG A 336 10.10 -10.20 -8.06
C ARG A 336 10.70 -10.85 -6.82
N ILE A 337 10.79 -12.18 -6.77
CA ILE A 337 11.34 -12.90 -5.61
C ILE A 337 12.86 -13.06 -5.70
N SER A 338 13.41 -13.34 -6.88
CA SER A 338 14.81 -13.76 -7.02
C SER A 338 15.61 -13.00 -8.10
N GLY A 339 15.03 -11.99 -8.74
CA GLY A 339 15.68 -11.17 -9.76
C GLY A 339 15.54 -11.69 -11.20
N ASN A 340 15.46 -12.99 -11.42
CA ASN A 340 15.08 -13.61 -12.69
C ASN A 340 14.55 -15.04 -12.50
N THR A 341 13.92 -15.58 -13.53
CA THR A 341 13.29 -16.91 -13.50
C THR A 341 14.28 -18.05 -13.24
N ALA A 342 15.48 -18.00 -13.78
CA ALA A 342 16.49 -19.07 -13.58
C ALA A 342 16.96 -19.09 -12.12
N VAL A 343 17.27 -17.92 -11.55
CA VAL A 343 17.64 -17.81 -10.12
C VAL A 343 16.48 -18.25 -9.23
N PHE A 344 15.23 -17.94 -9.59
CA PHE A 344 14.07 -18.38 -8.83
C PHE A 344 13.94 -19.91 -8.81
N ILE A 345 14.07 -20.58 -9.95
CA ILE A 345 14.02 -22.04 -10.04
C ILE A 345 15.13 -22.66 -9.19
N LEU A 346 16.36 -22.16 -9.29
CA LEU A 346 17.49 -22.62 -8.48
C LEU A 346 17.22 -22.36 -6.97
N SER A 347 16.65 -21.19 -6.63
CA SER A 347 16.27 -20.87 -5.24
C SER A 347 15.26 -21.86 -4.68
N LEU A 348 14.25 -22.21 -5.46
CA LEU A 348 13.22 -23.19 -5.06
C LEU A 348 13.81 -24.60 -4.91
N LEU A 349 14.60 -25.05 -5.88
CA LEU A 349 15.28 -26.35 -5.78
C LEU A 349 16.26 -26.41 -4.59
N GLY A 350 16.99 -25.32 -4.37
CA GLY A 350 17.88 -25.18 -3.22
C GLY A 350 17.13 -25.17 -1.90
N TYR A 351 15.96 -24.54 -1.84
CA TYR A 351 15.13 -24.57 -0.66
C TYR A 351 14.58 -25.98 -0.36
N LEU A 352 14.11 -26.70 -1.36
CA LEU A 352 13.69 -28.10 -1.19
C LEU A 352 14.85 -28.98 -0.71
N TYR A 353 16.05 -28.78 -1.25
CA TYR A 353 17.24 -29.49 -0.80
C TYR A 353 17.65 -29.08 0.62
N LEU A 354 17.53 -27.79 0.98
CA LEU A 354 17.74 -27.32 2.35
C LEU A 354 16.75 -27.95 3.33
N LEU A 355 15.46 -28.04 2.98
CA LEU A 355 14.44 -28.73 3.79
C LEU A 355 14.79 -30.21 4.02
N TYR A 356 15.29 -30.89 3.00
CA TYR A 356 15.74 -32.28 3.13
C TYR A 356 16.93 -32.45 4.11
N LYS A 357 17.91 -31.54 4.03
CA LYS A 357 19.11 -31.56 4.88
C LYS A 357 18.87 -31.00 6.28
N GLN A 358 18.04 -29.97 6.40
CA GLN A 358 17.77 -29.20 7.63
C GLN A 358 16.25 -29.14 7.86
N ARG A 359 15.69 -30.22 8.38
CA ARG A 359 14.22 -30.37 8.55
C ARG A 359 13.59 -29.25 9.39
N ILE A 360 14.36 -28.59 10.26
CA ILE A 360 13.89 -27.44 11.05
C ILE A 360 13.40 -26.28 10.18
N MET A 361 13.89 -26.17 8.94
CA MET A 361 13.43 -25.14 8.01
C MET A 361 11.99 -25.33 7.54
N ILE A 362 11.31 -26.41 7.92
CA ILE A 362 9.87 -26.60 7.69
C ILE A 362 9.06 -25.44 8.29
N PHE A 363 9.54 -24.84 9.40
CA PHE A 363 8.88 -23.71 10.04
C PHE A 363 8.90 -22.43 9.18
N SER A 364 9.65 -22.39 8.08
CA SER A 364 9.60 -21.27 7.11
C SER A 364 8.47 -21.42 6.08
N LEU A 365 7.76 -22.56 6.02
CA LEU A 365 6.68 -22.79 5.05
C LEU A 365 5.55 -21.77 5.09
N PRO A 366 5.12 -21.21 6.24
CA PRO A 366 4.11 -20.16 6.27
C PRO A 366 4.48 -18.92 5.43
N LEU A 367 5.75 -18.52 5.45
CA LEU A 367 6.25 -17.39 4.65
C LEU A 367 6.27 -17.73 3.15
N VAL A 368 6.72 -18.92 2.79
CA VAL A 368 6.70 -19.38 1.39
C VAL A 368 5.27 -19.50 0.89
N GLY A 369 4.38 -20.13 1.67
CA GLY A 369 2.95 -20.26 1.32
C GLY A 369 2.28 -18.91 1.12
N LEU A 370 2.53 -17.95 2.02
CA LEU A 370 2.02 -16.58 1.89
C LEU A 370 2.58 -15.90 0.63
N GLY A 371 3.87 -16.10 0.31
CA GLY A 371 4.46 -15.61 -0.92
C GLY A 371 3.80 -16.17 -2.19
N PHE A 372 3.44 -17.45 -2.19
CA PHE A 372 2.74 -18.09 -3.31
C PHE A 372 1.27 -17.67 -3.44
N LEU A 373 0.65 -17.14 -2.37
CA LEU A 373 -0.66 -16.50 -2.48
C LEU A 373 -0.68 -15.30 -3.43
N ALA A 374 0.49 -14.82 -3.87
CA ALA A 374 0.59 -13.77 -4.89
C ALA A 374 -0.17 -14.10 -6.19
N TYR A 375 -0.31 -15.38 -6.54
CA TYR A 375 -1.10 -15.81 -7.71
C TYR A 375 -2.60 -15.51 -7.58
N VAL A 376 -3.11 -15.43 -6.36
CA VAL A 376 -4.53 -15.17 -6.08
C VAL A 376 -4.75 -13.77 -5.50
N GLY A 377 -3.86 -13.36 -4.61
CA GLY A 377 -3.96 -12.12 -3.83
C GLY A 377 -3.12 -10.94 -4.35
N GLY A 378 -2.35 -11.16 -5.43
CA GLY A 378 -1.60 -10.12 -6.14
C GLY A 378 -0.16 -9.89 -5.68
N LEU A 379 0.50 -8.97 -6.35
CA LEU A 379 1.95 -8.70 -6.29
C LEU A 379 2.52 -8.53 -4.88
N ARG A 380 1.77 -7.94 -3.97
CA ARG A 380 2.24 -7.60 -2.61
C ARG A 380 2.69 -8.81 -1.79
N PHE A 381 2.12 -9.98 -2.04
CA PHE A 381 2.46 -11.19 -1.27
C PHE A 381 3.84 -11.76 -1.63
N THR A 382 4.40 -11.44 -2.79
CA THR A 382 5.71 -11.96 -3.22
C THR A 382 6.83 -11.68 -2.22
N ILE A 383 6.73 -10.60 -1.43
CA ILE A 383 7.78 -10.18 -0.48
C ILE A 383 8.04 -11.23 0.62
N TYR A 384 7.03 -12.01 1.01
CA TYR A 384 7.15 -12.97 2.12
C TYR A 384 8.04 -14.18 1.78
N ALA A 385 8.04 -14.61 0.52
CA ALA A 385 8.90 -15.72 0.09
C ALA A 385 10.37 -15.31 -0.10
N VAL A 386 10.68 -14.02 -0.24
CA VAL A 386 12.01 -13.50 -0.57
C VAL A 386 13.11 -14.03 0.36
N PRO A 387 13.06 -13.80 1.70
CA PRO A 387 14.17 -14.21 2.56
C PRO A 387 14.32 -15.73 2.64
N VAL A 388 13.22 -16.48 2.53
CA VAL A 388 13.25 -17.93 2.60
C VAL A 388 13.84 -18.55 1.33
N LEU A 389 13.45 -18.07 0.15
CA LEU A 389 14.03 -18.54 -1.12
C LEU A 389 15.47 -18.06 -1.31
N ALA A 390 15.85 -16.93 -0.69
CA ALA A 390 17.25 -16.51 -0.63
C ALA A 390 18.13 -17.52 0.12
N PHE A 391 17.63 -18.18 1.18
CA PHE A 391 18.33 -19.32 1.81
C PHE A 391 18.53 -20.48 0.85
N GLY A 392 17.55 -20.77 -0.01
CA GLY A 392 17.65 -21.87 -0.97
C GLY A 392 18.82 -21.70 -1.92
N ILE A 393 18.93 -20.57 -2.61
CA ILE A 393 20.05 -20.31 -3.53
C ILE A 393 21.37 -20.18 -2.77
N ALA A 394 21.39 -19.54 -1.60
CA ALA A 394 22.58 -19.43 -0.78
C ALA A 394 23.10 -20.79 -0.33
N PHE A 395 22.20 -21.72 0.04
CA PHE A 395 22.55 -23.10 0.37
C PHE A 395 23.17 -23.82 -0.83
N LEU A 396 22.57 -23.70 -2.03
CA LEU A 396 23.14 -24.30 -3.24
C LEU A 396 24.55 -23.75 -3.53
N ILE A 397 24.75 -22.43 -3.41
CA ILE A 397 26.07 -21.83 -3.63
C ILE A 397 27.09 -22.41 -2.66
N THR A 398 26.76 -22.56 -1.36
CA THR A 398 27.69 -23.11 -0.38
C THR A 398 27.98 -24.59 -0.64
N GLU A 399 26.99 -25.40 -0.96
CA GLU A 399 27.15 -26.84 -1.26
C GLU A 399 27.94 -27.08 -2.54
N VAL A 400 27.59 -26.35 -3.62
CA VAL A 400 28.32 -26.46 -4.90
C VAL A 400 29.78 -26.03 -4.73
N SER A 401 30.02 -24.94 -3.99
CA SER A 401 31.38 -24.49 -3.72
C SER A 401 32.20 -25.49 -2.91
N GLN A 402 31.57 -26.14 -1.94
CA GLN A 402 32.22 -27.19 -1.16
C GLN A 402 32.57 -28.39 -2.01
N LYS A 403 31.64 -28.90 -2.82
CA LYS A 403 31.88 -30.02 -3.74
C LYS A 403 32.95 -29.70 -4.79
N PHE A 404 32.94 -28.48 -5.32
CA PHE A 404 33.98 -28.04 -6.27
C PHE A 404 35.38 -28.13 -5.67
N ILE A 405 35.56 -27.67 -4.42
CA ILE A 405 36.86 -27.76 -3.74
C ILE A 405 37.29 -29.21 -3.51
N GLU A 406 36.36 -30.08 -3.15
CA GLU A 406 36.59 -31.52 -2.97
C GLU A 406 37.03 -32.16 -4.28
N GLN A 407 36.40 -31.83 -5.41
CA GLN A 407 36.76 -32.37 -6.75
C GLN A 407 38.14 -31.93 -7.23
N ILE A 408 38.55 -30.68 -7.01
CA ILE A 408 39.89 -30.21 -7.41
C ILE A 408 40.98 -30.61 -6.41
N GLY A 409 40.63 -31.26 -5.30
CA GLY A 409 41.57 -31.72 -4.29
C GLY A 409 42.33 -30.62 -3.54
N ALA A 410 41.84 -29.36 -3.59
CA ALA A 410 42.47 -28.25 -2.93
C ALA A 410 42.28 -28.30 -1.40
N LYS A 411 43.36 -28.21 -0.63
CA LYS A 411 43.35 -28.33 0.82
C LYS A 411 43.95 -27.09 1.51
N GLY A 412 43.67 -26.99 2.80
CA GLY A 412 44.25 -25.95 3.68
C GLY A 412 43.84 -24.53 3.27
N THR A 413 44.73 -23.58 3.49
CA THR A 413 44.47 -22.14 3.24
C THR A 413 44.20 -21.83 1.78
N GLN A 414 44.85 -22.54 0.85
CA GLN A 414 44.61 -22.36 -0.59
C GLN A 414 43.20 -22.84 -0.99
N GLY A 415 42.76 -24.00 -0.50
CA GLY A 415 41.43 -24.49 -0.75
C GLY A 415 40.35 -23.52 -0.24
N ASN A 416 40.52 -22.97 0.98
CA ASN A 416 39.65 -21.97 1.53
C ASN A 416 39.58 -20.67 0.71
N ARG A 417 40.71 -20.20 0.18
CA ARG A 417 40.75 -19.01 -0.70
C ARG A 417 40.00 -19.25 -2.00
N ILE A 418 40.23 -20.43 -2.65
CA ILE A 418 39.53 -20.79 -3.89
C ILE A 418 38.03 -20.91 -3.66
N LYS A 419 37.62 -21.59 -2.55
CA LYS A 419 36.21 -21.67 -2.13
C LYS A 419 35.60 -20.28 -2.01
N PHE A 420 36.23 -19.40 -1.28
CA PHE A 420 35.73 -18.03 -1.05
C PHE A 420 35.59 -17.28 -2.38
N LEU A 421 36.58 -17.31 -3.27
CA LEU A 421 36.52 -16.67 -4.57
C LEU A 421 35.37 -17.23 -5.43
N PHE A 422 35.21 -18.55 -5.47
CA PHE A 422 34.17 -19.22 -6.24
C PHE A 422 32.79 -18.89 -5.70
N MET A 423 32.59 -18.94 -4.38
CA MET A 423 31.35 -18.48 -3.73
C MET A 423 31.04 -17.04 -4.05
N THR A 424 32.06 -16.16 -4.00
CA THR A 424 31.88 -14.72 -4.30
C THR A 424 31.43 -14.51 -5.74
N LEU A 425 32.05 -15.19 -6.72
CA LEU A 425 31.66 -15.10 -8.13
C LEU A 425 30.21 -15.56 -8.35
N LEU A 426 29.82 -16.71 -7.78
CA LEU A 426 28.44 -17.18 -7.87
C LEU A 426 27.46 -16.21 -7.20
N THR A 427 27.82 -15.67 -6.04
CA THR A 427 27.00 -14.68 -5.32
C THR A 427 26.81 -13.41 -6.14
N LEU A 428 27.87 -12.87 -6.74
CA LEU A 428 27.79 -11.71 -7.62
C LEU A 428 26.90 -11.99 -8.84
N GLY A 429 27.00 -13.19 -9.41
CA GLY A 429 26.16 -13.60 -10.53
C GLY A 429 24.65 -13.59 -10.19
N VAL A 430 24.26 -14.07 -9.01
CA VAL A 430 22.84 -14.08 -8.57
C VAL A 430 22.36 -12.74 -8.02
N LEU A 431 23.27 -11.87 -7.54
CA LEU A 431 22.95 -10.49 -7.13
C LEU A 431 22.71 -9.56 -8.32
N TYR A 432 23.41 -9.82 -9.45
CA TYR A 432 23.43 -8.92 -10.60
C TYR A 432 22.05 -8.55 -11.16
N PRO A 433 21.09 -9.48 -11.35
CA PRO A 433 19.75 -9.11 -11.84
C PRO A 433 19.02 -8.13 -10.90
N ASN A 434 19.14 -8.33 -9.59
CA ASN A 434 18.55 -7.44 -8.60
C ASN A 434 19.24 -6.07 -8.61
N TYR A 435 20.55 -6.01 -8.69
CA TYR A 435 21.30 -4.76 -8.80
C TYR A 435 20.91 -3.96 -10.06
N LYS A 436 20.81 -4.64 -11.21
CA LYS A 436 20.37 -4.02 -12.46
C LYS A 436 18.95 -3.46 -12.34
N HIS A 437 18.07 -4.19 -11.67
CA HIS A 437 16.72 -3.70 -11.39
C HIS A 437 16.75 -2.42 -10.55
N ILE A 438 17.51 -2.39 -9.45
CA ILE A 438 17.63 -1.22 -8.56
C ILE A 438 18.09 0.02 -9.34
N GLN A 439 19.09 -0.12 -10.21
CA GLN A 439 19.54 1.00 -11.04
C GLN A 439 18.50 1.51 -12.03
N ALA A 440 17.65 0.62 -12.53
CA ALA A 440 16.59 0.96 -13.49
C ALA A 440 15.28 1.43 -12.82
N TYR A 441 15.10 1.16 -11.54
CA TYR A 441 13.86 1.42 -10.80
C TYR A 441 13.79 2.87 -10.33
N LYS A 442 13.36 3.76 -11.22
CA LYS A 442 13.28 5.21 -11.03
C LYS A 442 11.84 5.64 -10.73
N VAL A 443 11.38 5.40 -9.52
CA VAL A 443 10.02 5.77 -9.09
C VAL A 443 9.99 7.25 -8.71
N PRO A 444 9.04 8.05 -9.24
CA PRO A 444 8.87 9.43 -8.83
C PRO A 444 8.26 9.53 -7.42
N THR A 445 8.38 10.70 -6.81
CA THR A 445 7.60 11.07 -5.62
C THR A 445 6.11 11.08 -5.95
N VAL A 446 5.24 10.91 -4.93
CA VAL A 446 3.78 10.91 -5.13
C VAL A 446 3.32 12.17 -5.85
N PHE A 447 3.71 13.32 -5.34
CA PHE A 447 3.54 14.61 -6.00
C PHE A 447 4.90 15.19 -6.38
N ASN A 448 4.93 16.05 -7.38
CA ASN A 448 6.08 16.87 -7.66
C ASN A 448 6.02 18.19 -6.87
N ALA A 449 7.13 18.91 -6.84
CA ALA A 449 7.26 20.14 -6.09
C ALA A 449 6.18 21.20 -6.44
N ASP A 450 5.76 21.29 -7.70
CA ASP A 450 4.78 22.29 -8.13
C ASP A 450 3.37 21.91 -7.65
N GLU A 451 3.03 20.64 -7.65
CA GLU A 451 1.77 20.14 -7.07
C GLU A 451 1.71 20.42 -5.56
N VAL A 452 2.82 20.20 -4.86
CA VAL A 452 2.91 20.49 -3.41
C VAL A 452 2.85 21.97 -3.10
N LYS A 453 3.50 22.83 -3.90
CA LYS A 453 3.37 24.30 -3.75
C LYS A 453 1.92 24.77 -3.89
N VAL A 454 1.15 24.15 -4.79
CA VAL A 454 -0.28 24.46 -4.95
C VAL A 454 -1.07 24.06 -3.71
N LEU A 455 -0.79 22.91 -3.13
CA LEU A 455 -1.46 22.45 -1.90
C LEU A 455 -1.10 23.33 -0.70
N ASP A 456 0.17 23.67 -0.53
CA ASP A 456 0.62 24.61 0.53
C ASP A 456 -0.03 25.99 0.37
N ALA A 457 -0.14 26.49 -0.87
CA ALA A 457 -0.83 27.74 -1.15
C ALA A 457 -2.34 27.66 -0.92
N LEU A 458 -2.95 26.51 -1.18
CA LEU A 458 -4.36 26.26 -0.91
C LEU A 458 -4.64 26.20 0.59
N GLY A 459 -3.81 25.54 1.38
CA GLY A 459 -3.92 25.45 2.83
C GLY A 459 -3.85 26.82 3.53
N LYS A 460 -3.17 27.80 2.90
CA LYS A 460 -3.14 29.21 3.38
C LYS A 460 -4.42 30.01 3.05
N LYS A 461 -5.28 29.50 2.17
CA LYS A 461 -6.52 30.17 1.73
C LYS A 461 -7.77 29.48 2.26
N ALA A 462 -7.76 28.17 2.36
CA ALA A 462 -8.86 27.37 2.87
C ALA A 462 -8.81 27.26 4.40
N ASN A 463 -9.96 27.05 5.02
CA ASN A 463 -10.04 26.70 6.44
C ASN A 463 -9.84 25.17 6.59
N ARG A 464 -9.34 24.75 7.75
CA ARG A 464 -9.16 23.32 8.06
C ARG A 464 -10.45 22.49 7.95
N GLU A 465 -11.59 23.13 8.20
CA GLU A 465 -12.92 22.51 8.15
C GLU A 465 -13.52 22.45 6.73
N ASP A 466 -12.90 23.10 5.75
CA ASP A 466 -13.35 23.08 4.36
C ASP A 466 -13.01 21.73 3.71
N TYR A 467 -13.61 21.46 2.54
CA TYR A 467 -13.41 20.22 1.83
C TYR A 467 -12.68 20.39 0.52
N ILE A 468 -11.78 19.43 0.23
CA ILE A 468 -11.19 19.28 -1.10
C ILE A 468 -11.81 18.05 -1.78
N VAL A 469 -12.34 18.26 -2.98
CA VAL A 469 -12.80 17.22 -3.90
C VAL A 469 -11.65 16.86 -4.83
N SER A 470 -11.20 15.62 -4.77
CA SER A 470 -10.25 15.02 -5.69
C SER A 470 -10.40 13.50 -5.64
N TRP A 471 -9.71 12.76 -6.54
CA TRP A 471 -9.75 11.30 -6.51
C TRP A 471 -9.04 10.75 -5.25
N TRP A 472 -9.53 9.65 -4.71
CA TRP A 472 -9.08 9.08 -3.42
C TRP A 472 -7.57 8.84 -3.32
N ASP A 473 -6.89 8.47 -4.44
CA ASP A 473 -5.44 8.27 -4.47
C ASP A 473 -4.63 9.48 -3.99
N TYR A 474 -5.20 10.68 -4.13
CA TYR A 474 -4.55 11.94 -3.77
C TYR A 474 -4.94 12.44 -2.38
N GLY A 475 -5.89 11.80 -1.70
CA GLY A 475 -6.50 12.32 -0.48
C GLY A 475 -5.50 12.50 0.66
N TYR A 476 -4.67 11.51 0.97
CA TYR A 476 -3.68 11.63 2.04
C TYR A 476 -2.62 12.70 1.79
N PRO A 477 -1.95 12.78 0.62
CA PRO A 477 -1.04 13.88 0.33
C PRO A 477 -1.71 15.26 0.38
N ILE A 478 -2.96 15.39 -0.10
CA ILE A 478 -3.74 16.64 -0.04
C ILE A 478 -3.92 17.07 1.42
N ARG A 479 -4.37 16.18 2.29
CA ARG A 479 -4.52 16.46 3.72
C ARG A 479 -3.20 16.84 4.38
N TYR A 480 -2.15 16.12 4.07
CA TYR A 480 -0.82 16.37 4.64
C TYR A 480 -0.28 17.77 4.31
N TYR A 481 -0.42 18.22 3.05
CA TYR A 481 0.15 19.48 2.61
C TYR A 481 -0.81 20.67 2.74
N ALA A 482 -2.10 20.47 2.54
CA ALA A 482 -3.09 21.55 2.60
C ALA A 482 -3.77 21.69 3.97
N ASP A 483 -3.70 20.69 4.83
CA ASP A 483 -4.36 20.64 6.15
C ASP A 483 -5.88 20.93 6.07
N VAL A 484 -6.57 20.30 5.11
CA VAL A 484 -7.98 20.48 4.78
C VAL A 484 -8.64 19.12 4.65
N LYS A 485 -9.94 19.00 4.98
CA LYS A 485 -10.71 17.74 4.85
C LYS A 485 -10.78 17.27 3.39
N THR A 486 -10.88 15.95 3.19
CA THR A 486 -11.13 15.33 1.88
C THR A 486 -12.39 14.46 1.93
N LEU A 487 -13.17 14.43 0.86
CA LEU A 487 -14.30 13.51 0.76
C LEU A 487 -13.87 12.06 0.63
N ALA A 488 -12.84 11.82 -0.16
CA ALA A 488 -12.27 10.49 -0.38
C ALA A 488 -10.75 10.50 -0.17
N ASP A 489 -10.22 9.44 0.41
CA ASP A 489 -8.79 9.18 0.59
C ASP A 489 -8.54 7.67 0.74
N GLY A 490 -7.30 7.24 0.98
CA GLY A 490 -6.92 5.83 1.10
C GLY A 490 -7.62 5.07 2.24
N GLY A 491 -8.17 5.74 3.26
CA GLY A 491 -9.02 5.17 4.31
C GLY A 491 -10.51 5.28 3.99
N LYS A 492 -10.89 6.21 3.13
CA LYS A 492 -12.27 6.48 2.70
C LYS A 492 -12.38 6.29 1.19
N HIS A 493 -12.38 5.05 0.71
CA HIS A 493 -12.48 4.70 -0.71
C HIS A 493 -13.45 3.55 -0.98
N GLY A 494 -14.40 3.32 -0.09
CA GLY A 494 -15.52 2.41 -0.34
C GLY A 494 -16.35 2.84 -1.54
N GLY A 495 -17.06 1.91 -2.18
CA GLY A 495 -17.84 2.21 -3.39
C GLY A 495 -18.83 3.34 -3.20
N SER A 496 -19.50 3.41 -2.04
CA SER A 496 -20.45 4.48 -1.68
C SER A 496 -19.82 5.86 -1.49
N VAL A 497 -18.49 5.92 -1.22
CA VAL A 497 -17.72 7.16 -1.12
C VAL A 497 -17.12 7.55 -2.47
N ASN A 498 -16.61 6.57 -3.21
CA ASN A 498 -16.00 6.83 -4.52
C ASN A 498 -17.02 7.19 -5.60
N PHE A 499 -18.25 6.69 -5.49
CA PHE A 499 -19.30 6.98 -6.46
C PHE A 499 -19.58 8.49 -6.60
N PRO A 500 -19.92 9.24 -5.54
CA PRO A 500 -20.19 10.67 -5.65
C PRO A 500 -18.95 11.45 -6.14
N VAL A 501 -17.74 11.12 -5.70
CA VAL A 501 -16.51 11.77 -6.17
C VAL A 501 -16.26 11.50 -7.66
N SER A 502 -16.42 10.25 -8.11
CA SER A 502 -16.37 9.91 -9.54
C SER A 502 -17.43 10.64 -10.33
N PHE A 503 -18.66 10.70 -9.82
CA PHE A 503 -19.77 11.41 -10.45
C PHE A 503 -19.42 12.89 -10.66
N MET A 504 -18.93 13.57 -9.64
CA MET A 504 -18.49 14.97 -9.72
C MET A 504 -17.44 15.18 -10.83
N LEU A 505 -16.46 14.30 -10.93
CA LEU A 505 -15.34 14.45 -11.88
C LEU A 505 -15.74 14.13 -13.32
N THR A 506 -16.77 13.32 -13.54
CA THR A 506 -17.09 12.71 -14.85
C THR A 506 -18.42 13.18 -15.47
N HIS A 507 -19.21 13.96 -14.74
CA HIS A 507 -20.46 14.56 -15.22
C HIS A 507 -20.31 16.05 -15.48
N THR A 508 -21.38 16.70 -15.94
CA THR A 508 -21.36 18.12 -16.26
C THR A 508 -21.09 19.01 -15.03
N GLN A 509 -20.67 20.23 -15.26
CA GLN A 509 -20.37 21.17 -14.16
C GLN A 509 -21.55 21.40 -13.22
N LYS A 510 -22.80 21.42 -13.76
CA LYS A 510 -24.01 21.60 -12.94
C LYS A 510 -24.27 20.40 -12.06
N GLU A 511 -24.23 19.19 -12.62
CA GLU A 511 -24.40 17.95 -11.88
C GLU A 511 -23.33 17.81 -10.80
N ALA A 512 -22.08 18.09 -11.17
CA ALA A 512 -20.94 18.01 -10.25
C ALA A 512 -21.06 19.01 -9.09
N ALA A 513 -21.47 20.25 -9.37
CA ALA A 513 -21.66 21.30 -8.36
C ALA A 513 -22.77 20.92 -7.37
N ASN A 514 -23.91 20.44 -7.87
CA ASN A 514 -25.00 19.98 -7.03
C ASN A 514 -24.59 18.78 -6.17
N MET A 515 -23.94 17.76 -6.78
CA MET A 515 -23.47 16.60 -6.03
C MET A 515 -22.43 16.97 -4.97
N ALA A 516 -21.48 17.87 -5.29
CA ALA A 516 -20.44 18.27 -4.35
C ALA A 516 -21.04 18.96 -3.09
N ARG A 517 -22.00 19.88 -3.29
CA ARG A 517 -22.68 20.52 -2.17
C ARG A 517 -23.45 19.49 -1.32
N LEU A 518 -24.19 18.63 -1.97
CA LEU A 518 -24.96 17.59 -1.29
C LEU A 518 -24.03 16.64 -0.51
N ASP A 519 -22.99 16.11 -1.15
CA ASP A 519 -22.13 15.10 -0.51
C ASP A 519 -21.35 15.66 0.69
N VAL A 520 -20.93 16.93 0.62
CA VAL A 520 -20.29 17.61 1.77
C VAL A 520 -21.29 17.81 2.92
N GLU A 521 -22.47 18.36 2.66
CA GLU A 521 -23.43 18.63 3.74
C GLU A 521 -23.99 17.34 4.36
N TYR A 522 -24.17 16.28 3.56
CA TYR A 522 -24.56 14.96 4.09
C TYR A 522 -23.38 14.25 4.81
N THR A 523 -22.15 14.57 4.47
CA THR A 523 -21.00 14.12 5.24
C THR A 523 -20.94 14.80 6.61
N GLU A 524 -21.18 16.11 6.70
CA GLU A 524 -21.28 16.82 7.98
C GLU A 524 -22.49 16.30 8.81
N LYS A 525 -23.66 16.11 8.17
CA LYS A 525 -24.84 15.47 8.81
C LYS A 525 -24.48 14.08 9.38
N LYS A 526 -23.69 13.31 8.66
CA LYS A 526 -23.22 11.98 9.12
C LYS A 526 -22.29 12.10 10.32
N PHE A 527 -21.38 13.07 10.35
CA PHE A 527 -20.51 13.30 11.51
C PHE A 527 -21.32 13.68 12.76
N GLU A 528 -22.28 14.58 12.62
CA GLU A 528 -23.18 14.94 13.72
C GLU A 528 -23.96 13.73 14.22
N PHE A 529 -24.47 12.90 13.30
CA PHE A 529 -25.17 11.67 13.64
C PHE A 529 -24.29 10.70 14.42
N ILE A 530 -23.05 10.44 13.96
CA ILE A 530 -22.07 9.58 14.62
C ILE A 530 -21.76 10.11 16.02
N LYS A 531 -21.52 11.42 16.14
CA LYS A 531 -21.20 12.06 17.41
C LYS A 531 -22.33 11.90 18.44
N LYS A 532 -23.58 12.07 17.98
CA LYS A 532 -24.77 11.96 18.82
C LYS A 532 -25.05 10.52 19.27
N HIS A 533 -24.85 9.54 18.40
CA HIS A 533 -25.20 8.12 18.63
C HIS A 533 -23.98 7.24 18.87
N LYS A 534 -22.90 7.80 19.41
CA LYS A 534 -21.60 7.12 19.58
C LYS A 534 -21.72 5.76 20.29
N LYS A 535 -22.41 5.69 21.42
CA LYS A 535 -22.56 4.45 22.19
C LYS A 535 -23.36 3.38 21.43
N GLU A 536 -24.48 3.77 20.79
CA GLU A 536 -25.34 2.86 20.05
C GLU A 536 -24.67 2.25 18.83
N ILE A 537 -23.78 3.03 18.18
CA ILE A 537 -22.94 2.55 17.07
C ILE A 537 -21.85 1.60 17.60
N GLU A 538 -21.24 1.91 18.75
CA GLU A 538 -20.22 1.06 19.40
C GLU A 538 -20.80 -0.29 19.80
N ASP A 539 -22.03 -0.31 20.32
CA ASP A 539 -22.75 -1.54 20.65
C ASP A 539 -23.23 -2.32 19.40
N LYS A 540 -22.89 -1.84 18.19
CA LYS A 540 -23.25 -2.42 16.88
C LYS A 540 -24.76 -2.51 16.61
N ASN A 541 -25.58 -1.73 17.34
CA ASN A 541 -27.03 -1.73 17.22
C ASN A 541 -27.57 -0.69 16.23
N LEU A 542 -26.71 0.25 15.77
CA LEU A 542 -27.10 1.31 14.85
C LEU A 542 -26.19 1.36 13.63
N THR A 543 -26.77 1.30 12.44
CA THR A 543 -26.05 1.36 11.17
C THR A 543 -25.85 2.81 10.72
N ILE A 544 -24.63 3.13 10.29
CA ILE A 544 -24.30 4.44 9.71
C ILE A 544 -24.80 4.46 8.26
N PHE A 545 -25.57 5.48 7.89
CA PHE A 545 -26.13 5.61 6.54
C PHE A 545 -25.08 5.94 5.46
N SER A 546 -25.36 5.57 4.23
CA SER A 546 -24.65 6.04 3.03
C SER A 546 -25.20 7.42 2.61
N ASN A 547 -24.32 8.37 2.24
CA ASN A 547 -24.76 9.69 1.79
C ASN A 547 -25.76 9.61 0.65
N ILE A 548 -25.48 8.80 -0.38
CA ILE A 548 -26.35 8.62 -1.57
C ILE A 548 -27.73 8.07 -1.18
N GLU A 549 -27.78 7.11 -0.26
CA GLU A 549 -29.05 6.55 0.21
C GLU A 549 -29.88 7.59 0.95
N GLU A 550 -29.24 8.31 1.86
CA GLU A 550 -29.90 9.34 2.66
C GLU A 550 -30.39 10.51 1.80
N MET A 551 -29.58 10.99 0.84
CA MET A 551 -29.99 11.98 -0.14
C MET A 551 -31.21 11.52 -0.92
N THR A 552 -31.20 10.28 -1.43
CA THR A 552 -32.31 9.72 -2.20
C THR A 552 -33.62 9.76 -1.40
N LYS A 553 -33.56 9.38 -0.12
CA LYS A 553 -34.70 9.40 0.78
C LYS A 553 -35.22 10.82 1.11
N ASP A 554 -34.32 11.72 1.48
CA ASP A 554 -34.63 13.09 1.86
C ASP A 554 -35.23 13.90 0.71
N TYR A 555 -34.88 13.57 -0.52
CA TYR A 555 -35.46 14.18 -1.73
C TYR A 555 -36.73 13.46 -2.23
N GLY A 556 -37.21 12.44 -1.51
CA GLY A 556 -38.47 11.77 -1.78
C GLY A 556 -38.44 10.77 -2.93
N PHE A 557 -37.27 10.26 -3.32
CA PHE A 557 -37.12 9.26 -4.38
C PHE A 557 -37.04 7.84 -3.81
N SER A 558 -37.68 6.91 -4.49
CA SER A 558 -37.56 5.48 -4.24
C SER A 558 -36.50 4.83 -5.15
N ASN A 559 -36.07 5.52 -6.19
CA ASN A 559 -35.04 5.09 -7.14
C ASN A 559 -33.89 6.11 -7.16
N THR A 560 -32.69 5.66 -6.83
CA THR A 560 -31.51 6.53 -6.77
C THR A 560 -31.12 7.09 -8.14
N ASN A 561 -31.36 6.38 -9.24
CA ASN A 561 -31.05 6.91 -10.57
C ASN A 561 -31.96 8.11 -10.92
N ASP A 562 -33.24 8.10 -10.50
CA ASP A 562 -34.13 9.24 -10.68
C ASP A 562 -33.68 10.45 -9.86
N PHE A 563 -33.19 10.21 -8.64
CA PHE A 563 -32.57 11.26 -7.83
C PHE A 563 -31.32 11.84 -8.53
N LEU A 564 -30.44 11.00 -9.08
CA LEU A 564 -29.25 11.47 -9.81
C LEU A 564 -29.63 12.31 -11.03
N HIS A 565 -30.72 11.98 -11.69
CA HIS A 565 -31.18 12.71 -12.87
C HIS A 565 -31.61 14.15 -12.57
N ILE A 566 -32.18 14.43 -11.41
CA ILE A 566 -32.58 15.81 -11.05
C ILE A 566 -31.36 16.73 -10.83
N LEU A 567 -30.16 16.20 -10.63
CA LEU A 567 -28.94 16.99 -10.44
C LEU A 567 -28.54 17.78 -11.71
N THR A 568 -29.12 17.46 -12.86
CA THR A 568 -28.99 18.23 -14.12
C THR A 568 -29.69 19.61 -14.04
N SER A 569 -30.64 19.76 -13.10
CA SER A 569 -31.50 20.92 -12.98
C SER A 569 -31.18 21.76 -11.72
N ASN A 570 -32.02 22.75 -11.43
CA ASN A 570 -31.92 23.53 -10.19
C ASN A 570 -32.57 22.73 -9.05
N VAL A 571 -31.74 22.12 -8.22
CA VAL A 571 -32.12 21.37 -7.04
C VAL A 571 -32.10 22.31 -5.81
N LYS A 572 -33.02 22.11 -4.88
CA LYS A 572 -32.96 22.80 -3.58
C LYS A 572 -31.78 22.23 -2.78
N LEU A 573 -30.71 23.02 -2.66
CA LEU A 573 -29.53 22.61 -1.92
C LEU A 573 -29.69 22.89 -0.42
N PRO A 574 -29.03 22.12 0.47
CA PRO A 574 -28.97 22.42 1.88
C PRO A 574 -28.19 23.71 2.16
N LYS A 575 -28.29 24.23 3.39
CA LYS A 575 -27.51 25.40 3.82
C LYS A 575 -26.02 25.11 3.74
N ILE A 576 -25.24 26.03 3.19
CA ILE A 576 -23.79 25.95 3.11
C ILE A 576 -23.19 25.99 4.52
N THR A 577 -22.43 24.94 4.90
CA THR A 577 -21.70 24.89 6.17
C THR A 577 -20.19 24.96 5.97
N ARG A 578 -19.69 24.54 4.82
CA ARG A 578 -18.27 24.45 4.48
C ARG A 578 -18.00 24.96 3.07
N ASP A 579 -16.83 25.53 2.86
CA ASP A 579 -16.31 25.79 1.52
C ASP A 579 -15.83 24.50 0.86
N ILE A 580 -15.93 24.42 -0.46
CA ILE A 580 -15.57 23.25 -1.24
C ILE A 580 -14.61 23.66 -2.35
N TYR A 581 -13.47 22.98 -2.41
CA TYR A 581 -12.45 23.22 -3.43
C TYR A 581 -12.28 21.96 -4.29
N PHE A 582 -12.20 22.13 -5.59
CA PHE A 582 -11.86 21.05 -6.53
C PHE A 582 -10.37 21.14 -6.84
N TYR A 583 -9.60 20.12 -6.43
CA TYR A 583 -8.20 19.96 -6.76
C TYR A 583 -8.07 18.98 -7.93
N LEU A 584 -7.72 19.52 -9.11
CA LEU A 584 -7.71 18.80 -10.38
C LEU A 584 -6.27 18.72 -10.92
N PRO A 585 -5.51 17.64 -10.63
CA PRO A 585 -4.15 17.47 -11.14
C PRO A 585 -4.16 16.91 -12.57
N TYR A 586 -3.23 17.35 -13.42
CA TYR A 586 -3.04 16.83 -14.77
C TYR A 586 -2.82 15.31 -14.80
N ARG A 587 -2.10 14.77 -13.82
CA ARG A 587 -1.82 13.33 -13.72
C ARG A 587 -3.06 12.45 -13.68
N MET A 588 -4.22 12.97 -13.27
CA MET A 588 -5.49 12.25 -13.24
C MET A 588 -5.92 11.79 -14.65
N ILE A 589 -5.44 12.43 -15.72
CA ILE A 589 -5.67 11.98 -17.10
C ILE A 589 -5.26 10.51 -17.29
N ASN A 590 -4.21 10.05 -16.61
CA ASN A 590 -3.71 8.68 -16.72
C ASN A 590 -4.67 7.62 -16.16
N ILE A 591 -5.46 8.02 -15.15
CA ILE A 591 -6.40 7.14 -14.45
C ILE A 591 -7.86 7.52 -14.70
N TYR A 592 -8.13 8.53 -15.51
CA TYR A 592 -9.48 9.01 -15.78
C TYR A 592 -10.44 7.90 -16.26
N PRO A 593 -10.04 6.98 -17.16
CA PRO A 593 -10.89 5.83 -17.53
C PRO A 593 -11.24 4.93 -16.34
N THR A 594 -10.34 4.80 -15.37
CA THR A 594 -10.63 4.06 -14.13
C THR A 594 -11.60 4.82 -13.24
N VAL A 595 -11.41 6.14 -13.11
CA VAL A 595 -12.34 6.99 -12.33
C VAL A 595 -13.76 6.86 -12.86
N THR A 596 -13.95 6.86 -14.20
CA THR A 596 -15.28 6.74 -14.82
C THR A 596 -16.00 5.44 -14.50
N LEU A 597 -15.31 4.35 -14.17
CA LEU A 597 -15.94 3.07 -13.84
C LEU A 597 -16.84 3.16 -12.60
N PHE A 598 -16.49 4.03 -11.65
CA PHE A 598 -17.18 4.12 -10.37
C PHE A 598 -18.53 4.82 -10.45
N SER A 599 -18.70 5.77 -11.39
CA SER A 599 -19.98 6.46 -11.64
C SER A 599 -20.74 5.93 -12.84
N ASN A 600 -20.15 5.01 -13.63
CA ASN A 600 -20.78 4.44 -14.81
C ASN A 600 -21.47 3.11 -14.49
N ILE A 601 -22.30 3.11 -13.47
CA ILE A 601 -23.04 1.98 -12.94
C ILE A 601 -24.46 2.41 -12.57
N ASP A 602 -25.44 1.58 -12.87
CA ASP A 602 -26.79 1.71 -12.35
C ASP A 602 -26.81 1.25 -10.89
N LEU A 603 -27.09 2.17 -9.96
CA LEU A 603 -26.99 1.88 -8.54
C LEU A 603 -28.08 0.91 -8.04
N MET A 604 -29.21 0.79 -8.75
CA MET A 604 -30.31 -0.10 -8.35
C MET A 604 -30.10 -1.53 -8.83
N SER A 605 -29.57 -1.71 -10.04
CA SER A 605 -29.41 -3.03 -10.65
C SER A 605 -27.97 -3.55 -10.63
N GLY A 606 -26.97 -2.68 -10.42
CA GLY A 606 -25.55 -3.00 -10.54
C GLY A 606 -25.06 -3.14 -11.99
N ALA A 607 -25.92 -2.85 -12.98
CA ALA A 607 -25.57 -2.94 -14.38
C ALA A 607 -24.55 -1.87 -14.76
N LYS A 608 -23.47 -2.27 -15.42
CA LYS A 608 -22.45 -1.34 -15.92
C LYS A 608 -22.95 -0.62 -17.16
N GLY A 609 -22.87 0.69 -17.18
CA GLY A 609 -23.17 1.50 -18.35
C GLY A 609 -22.13 1.33 -19.46
N LYS A 610 -22.44 1.84 -20.67
CA LYS A 610 -21.46 1.90 -21.75
C LYS A 610 -20.31 2.81 -21.34
N GLN A 611 -19.08 2.27 -21.35
CA GLN A 611 -17.90 3.04 -20.98
C GLN A 611 -17.70 4.21 -21.95
N PRO A 612 -17.56 5.45 -21.46
CA PRO A 612 -17.23 6.60 -22.29
C PRO A 612 -15.90 6.39 -23.03
N PHE A 613 -15.83 6.92 -24.26
CA PHE A 613 -14.61 6.78 -25.04
C PHE A 613 -13.56 7.79 -24.59
N PHE A 614 -12.41 7.28 -24.20
CA PHE A 614 -11.25 8.07 -23.77
C PHE A 614 -9.96 7.39 -24.24
N PHE A 615 -9.16 8.11 -25.00
CA PHE A 615 -7.84 7.67 -25.43
C PHE A 615 -6.84 8.83 -25.36
N ALA A 616 -5.71 8.62 -24.69
CA ALA A 616 -4.64 9.61 -24.57
C ALA A 616 -3.37 9.10 -25.28
N SER A 617 -2.81 9.90 -26.18
CA SER A 617 -1.57 9.60 -26.90
C SER A 617 -0.48 10.63 -26.57
N ARG A 618 0.69 10.16 -26.17
CA ARG A 618 1.89 10.97 -25.90
C ARG A 618 3.06 10.65 -26.83
N ASN A 619 3.07 9.43 -27.37
CA ASN A 619 4.13 8.93 -28.26
C ASN A 619 3.59 8.91 -29.71
N PHE A 620 3.17 10.08 -30.21
CA PHE A 620 2.70 10.21 -31.57
C PHE A 620 3.84 10.54 -32.55
N LYS A 621 3.64 10.24 -33.82
CA LYS A 621 4.56 10.56 -34.91
C LYS A 621 3.86 11.47 -35.93
N ASP A 622 4.51 12.58 -36.26
CA ASP A 622 4.08 13.43 -37.34
C ASP A 622 4.61 12.91 -38.66
N LEU A 623 3.71 12.49 -39.56
CA LEU A 623 4.02 11.93 -40.90
C LEU A 623 3.68 12.93 -42.05
N GLY A 624 3.68 14.22 -41.71
CA GLY A 624 3.34 15.28 -42.70
C GLY A 624 1.84 15.57 -42.74
N ASN A 625 1.08 14.91 -43.60
CA ASN A 625 -0.37 15.13 -43.75
C ASN A 625 -1.20 14.45 -42.64
N VAL A 626 -0.63 13.45 -41.99
CA VAL A 626 -1.31 12.69 -40.91
C VAL A 626 -0.43 12.62 -39.67
N ILE A 627 -1.06 12.54 -38.50
CA ILE A 627 -0.42 12.26 -37.23
C ILE A 627 -0.77 10.83 -36.83
N GLN A 628 0.23 9.98 -36.67
CA GLN A 628 0.06 8.65 -36.11
C GLN A 628 0.02 8.76 -34.58
N LEU A 629 -1.16 8.57 -33.99
CA LEU A 629 -1.40 8.70 -32.55
C LEU A 629 -1.13 7.40 -31.77
N ALA A 630 -1.30 6.26 -32.45
CA ALA A 630 -0.93 4.92 -31.98
C ALA A 630 -0.85 3.97 -33.19
N GLN A 631 -0.54 2.68 -32.95
CA GLN A 631 -0.66 1.67 -34.00
C GLN A 631 -2.11 1.64 -34.51
N ASN A 632 -2.27 1.81 -35.82
CA ASN A 632 -3.58 1.86 -36.52
C ASN A 632 -4.51 3.00 -36.05
N VAL A 633 -3.98 4.08 -35.47
CA VAL A 633 -4.73 5.28 -35.10
C VAL A 633 -4.08 6.50 -35.76
N TYR A 634 -4.77 7.15 -36.68
CA TYR A 634 -4.24 8.29 -37.43
C TYR A 634 -5.22 9.46 -37.44
N LEU A 635 -4.70 10.66 -37.29
CA LEU A 635 -5.43 11.92 -37.46
C LEU A 635 -4.99 12.60 -38.78
N ASP A 636 -5.90 12.76 -39.73
CA ASP A 636 -5.68 13.55 -40.94
C ASP A 636 -5.71 15.05 -40.60
N LYS A 637 -4.63 15.79 -40.90
CA LYS A 637 -4.53 17.21 -40.60
C LYS A 637 -5.33 18.11 -41.51
N ARG A 638 -5.64 17.66 -42.72
CA ARG A 638 -6.36 18.45 -43.72
C ARG A 638 -7.86 18.36 -43.52
N ASN A 639 -8.35 17.13 -43.41
CA ASN A 639 -9.79 16.85 -43.36
C ASN A 639 -10.29 16.75 -41.90
N LEU A 640 -9.37 16.73 -40.90
CA LEU A 640 -9.66 16.51 -39.49
C LEU A 640 -10.55 15.30 -39.25
N GLN A 641 -10.13 14.17 -39.85
CA GLN A 641 -10.76 12.88 -39.69
C GLN A 641 -9.87 11.93 -38.93
N LEU A 642 -10.47 11.06 -38.15
CA LEU A 642 -9.77 10.06 -37.35
C LEU A 642 -9.93 8.68 -37.98
N THR A 643 -8.81 8.02 -38.29
CA THR A 643 -8.80 6.64 -38.76
C THR A 643 -8.45 5.71 -37.58
N LEU A 644 -9.34 4.74 -37.35
CA LEU A 644 -9.21 3.72 -36.30
C LEU A 644 -9.24 2.34 -36.98
N GLY A 645 -8.07 1.74 -37.20
CA GLY A 645 -7.96 0.55 -38.05
C GLY A 645 -8.44 0.84 -39.45
N ASP A 646 -9.46 0.13 -39.92
CA ASP A 646 -10.05 0.26 -41.27
C ASP A 646 -11.23 1.28 -41.33
N LYS A 647 -11.56 1.91 -40.21
CA LYS A 647 -12.70 2.85 -40.15
C LYS A 647 -12.22 4.28 -40.04
N THR A 648 -12.71 5.14 -40.91
CA THR A 648 -12.52 6.59 -40.81
C THR A 648 -13.80 7.22 -40.28
N ILE A 649 -13.66 8.01 -39.22
CA ILE A 649 -14.76 8.71 -38.57
C ILE A 649 -14.46 10.21 -38.54
N PRO A 650 -15.46 11.08 -38.80
CA PRO A 650 -15.31 12.49 -38.65
C PRO A 650 -15.19 12.84 -37.17
N ILE A 651 -14.43 13.89 -36.83
CA ILE A 651 -14.41 14.43 -35.48
C ILE A 651 -15.41 15.58 -35.36
N LYS A 652 -15.97 15.80 -34.17
CA LYS A 652 -16.88 16.92 -33.89
C LYS A 652 -16.16 18.25 -33.89
N ARG A 653 -15.02 18.25 -33.23
CA ARG A 653 -14.13 19.42 -33.11
C ARG A 653 -12.68 19.02 -32.89
N PHE A 654 -11.79 19.88 -33.32
CA PHE A 654 -10.40 19.86 -32.95
C PHE A 654 -10.11 21.01 -32.00
N VAL A 655 -9.49 20.75 -30.86
CA VAL A 655 -9.13 21.76 -29.88
C VAL A 655 -7.63 21.71 -29.67
N LYS A 656 -6.97 22.86 -29.78
CA LYS A 656 -5.56 23.01 -29.41
C LYS A 656 -5.47 23.89 -28.18
N THR A 657 -4.75 23.44 -27.15
CA THR A 657 -4.48 24.21 -25.93
C THR A 657 -2.99 24.43 -25.76
N TYR A 658 -2.61 25.63 -25.35
CA TYR A 658 -1.21 25.99 -25.04
C TYR A 658 -1.14 27.10 -23.99
N TYR A 659 -0.05 27.11 -23.22
CA TYR A 659 0.23 28.17 -22.27
C TYR A 659 1.18 29.20 -22.88
N ASP A 660 0.90 30.49 -22.68
CA ASP A 660 1.81 31.54 -23.01
C ASP A 660 2.92 31.74 -21.96
N LYS A 661 3.79 32.72 -22.16
CA LYS A 661 4.88 33.03 -21.23
C LYS A 661 4.41 33.46 -19.83
N SER A 662 3.16 33.94 -19.72
CA SER A 662 2.54 34.32 -18.44
C SER A 662 1.80 33.15 -17.78
N MET A 663 1.95 31.94 -18.29
CA MET A 663 1.26 30.71 -17.86
C MET A 663 -0.27 30.78 -17.98
N LYS A 664 -0.78 31.65 -18.85
CA LYS A 664 -2.20 31.73 -19.18
C LYS A 664 -2.54 30.70 -20.28
N LEU A 665 -3.59 29.91 -20.08
CA LEU A 665 -4.07 28.97 -21.08
C LEU A 665 -4.75 29.68 -22.22
N HIS A 666 -4.33 29.36 -23.44
CA HIS A 666 -5.00 29.70 -24.70
C HIS A 666 -5.60 28.46 -25.31
N LYS A 667 -6.75 28.63 -25.97
CA LYS A 667 -7.45 27.54 -26.67
C LYS A 667 -7.93 28.00 -28.03
N GLU A 668 -7.65 27.18 -29.04
CA GLU A 668 -8.12 27.31 -30.41
C GLU A 668 -9.10 26.17 -30.66
N VAL A 669 -10.36 26.51 -30.93
CA VAL A 669 -11.42 25.49 -31.16
C VAL A 669 -11.86 25.59 -32.62
N GLN A 670 -11.68 24.50 -33.35
CA GLN A 670 -12.12 24.33 -34.73
C GLN A 670 -13.26 23.33 -34.77
N PRO A 671 -14.52 23.77 -34.99
CA PRO A 671 -15.62 22.86 -35.25
C PRO A 671 -15.42 22.20 -36.63
N VAL A 672 -15.76 20.91 -36.75
CA VAL A 672 -15.55 20.13 -37.97
C VAL A 672 -16.87 19.50 -38.45
N ASN A 673 -17.42 18.57 -37.64
CA ASN A 673 -18.68 17.91 -37.97
C ASN A 673 -19.55 17.80 -36.71
N LEU A 674 -20.55 18.66 -36.60
CA LEU A 674 -21.40 18.75 -35.41
C LEU A 674 -22.22 17.47 -35.12
N SER A 675 -22.43 16.61 -36.13
CA SER A 675 -23.14 15.32 -35.93
C SER A 675 -22.23 14.21 -35.36
N SER A 676 -20.91 14.40 -35.35
CA SER A 676 -19.99 13.47 -34.74
C SER A 676 -20.01 13.56 -33.19
N ASN A 677 -19.72 12.45 -32.53
CA ASN A 677 -19.62 12.34 -31.08
C ASN A 677 -18.18 12.37 -30.57
N ILE A 678 -17.16 12.45 -31.44
CA ILE A 678 -15.76 12.37 -31.07
C ILE A 678 -15.09 13.75 -31.19
N SER A 679 -14.41 14.17 -30.12
CA SER A 679 -13.58 15.37 -30.12
C SER A 679 -12.10 15.01 -29.95
N VAL A 680 -11.22 15.79 -30.58
CA VAL A 680 -9.76 15.64 -30.41
C VAL A 680 -9.22 16.92 -29.77
N ILE A 681 -8.48 16.75 -28.67
CA ILE A 681 -7.81 17.85 -27.95
C ILE A 681 -6.31 17.62 -28.04
N TYR A 682 -5.56 18.58 -28.56
CA TYR A 682 -4.10 18.59 -28.51
C TYR A 682 -3.62 19.55 -27.45
N MET A 683 -3.10 19.03 -26.38
CA MET A 683 -2.48 19.80 -25.29
C MET A 683 -0.99 19.98 -25.60
N GLN A 684 -0.62 21.09 -26.23
CA GLN A 684 0.72 21.33 -26.78
C GLN A 684 1.82 21.24 -25.72
N ASN A 685 1.67 21.89 -24.58
CA ASN A 685 2.69 21.91 -23.53
C ASN A 685 2.94 20.54 -22.85
N TYR A 686 1.96 19.64 -22.96
CA TYR A 686 2.06 18.26 -22.44
C TYR A 686 2.39 17.25 -23.53
N ASN A 687 2.52 17.71 -24.77
CA ASN A 687 2.71 16.85 -25.95
C ASN A 687 1.74 15.65 -25.94
N THR A 688 0.44 15.93 -25.72
CA THR A 688 -0.57 14.91 -25.50
C THR A 688 -1.81 15.18 -26.33
N PHE A 689 -2.24 14.16 -27.11
CA PHE A 689 -3.55 14.16 -27.74
C PHE A 689 -4.56 13.39 -26.88
N LEU A 690 -5.74 13.95 -26.69
CA LEU A 690 -6.91 13.27 -26.13
C LEU A 690 -7.93 13.09 -27.23
N ILE A 691 -8.43 11.85 -27.39
CA ILE A 691 -9.56 11.50 -28.26
C ILE A 691 -10.66 11.05 -27.32
N ILE A 692 -11.76 11.78 -27.26
CA ILE A 692 -12.81 11.61 -26.27
C ILE A 692 -14.19 11.80 -26.90
N ASP A 693 -15.18 11.13 -26.33
CA ASP A 693 -16.58 11.34 -26.72
C ASP A 693 -17.16 12.62 -26.08
N GLU A 694 -18.36 12.98 -26.51
CA GLU A 694 -19.03 14.20 -26.06
C GLU A 694 -19.37 14.19 -24.57
N LYS A 695 -19.70 13.02 -24.00
CA LYS A 695 -19.93 12.88 -22.56
C LYS A 695 -18.67 13.23 -21.78
N THR A 696 -17.54 12.65 -22.16
CA THR A 696 -16.24 12.95 -21.57
C THR A 696 -15.82 14.41 -21.79
N TYR A 697 -16.02 14.93 -23.00
CA TYR A 697 -15.69 16.32 -23.31
C TYR A 697 -16.40 17.32 -22.38
N ASN A 698 -17.68 17.08 -22.07
CA ASN A 698 -18.50 17.92 -21.21
C ASN A 698 -18.32 17.65 -19.71
N SER A 699 -17.50 16.66 -19.33
CA SER A 699 -17.22 16.36 -17.92
C SER A 699 -16.52 17.52 -17.22
N LEU A 700 -16.80 17.68 -15.92
CA LEU A 700 -16.18 18.71 -15.10
C LEU A 700 -14.65 18.68 -15.23
N TYR A 701 -14.03 17.48 -15.13
CA TYR A 701 -12.58 17.37 -15.18
C TYR A 701 -11.99 17.90 -16.49
N ILE A 702 -12.55 17.53 -17.64
CA ILE A 702 -12.07 18.02 -18.95
C ILE A 702 -12.32 19.53 -19.09
N GLN A 703 -13.51 20.01 -18.72
CA GLN A 703 -13.86 21.42 -18.83
C GLN A 703 -12.98 22.31 -17.94
N LEU A 704 -12.76 21.94 -16.67
CA LEU A 704 -12.02 22.76 -15.73
C LEU A 704 -10.50 22.56 -15.83
N MET A 705 -10.02 21.30 -15.93
CA MET A 705 -8.58 21.02 -15.92
C MET A 705 -7.94 21.23 -17.30
N VAL A 706 -8.58 20.73 -18.37
CA VAL A 706 -7.97 20.72 -19.71
C VAL A 706 -8.27 22.01 -20.48
N LEU A 707 -9.49 22.53 -20.33
CA LEU A 707 -9.98 23.64 -21.13
C LEU A 707 -10.09 24.97 -20.37
N GLU A 708 -9.96 24.98 -19.04
CA GLU A 708 -10.25 26.16 -18.17
C GLU A 708 -11.58 26.85 -18.58
N ASN A 709 -12.59 26.04 -18.90
CA ASN A 709 -13.90 26.49 -19.31
C ASN A 709 -14.90 26.23 -18.18
N TYR A 710 -14.99 27.16 -17.25
CA TYR A 710 -15.82 27.05 -16.04
C TYR A 710 -17.04 27.99 -16.10
N ASP A 711 -18.14 27.51 -15.54
CA ASP A 711 -19.32 28.33 -15.30
C ASP A 711 -19.06 29.24 -14.10
N GLN A 712 -19.00 30.56 -14.34
CA GLN A 712 -18.72 31.58 -13.32
C GLN A 712 -19.80 31.68 -12.23
N ASN A 713 -21.00 31.17 -12.45
CA ASN A 713 -22.04 31.09 -11.43
C ASN A 713 -21.80 29.92 -10.47
N LEU A 714 -21.11 28.88 -10.90
CA LEU A 714 -20.86 27.67 -10.13
C LEU A 714 -19.45 27.61 -9.52
N PHE A 715 -18.45 28.12 -10.23
CA PHE A 715 -17.05 28.00 -9.85
C PHE A 715 -16.28 29.33 -9.89
N GLU A 716 -15.35 29.45 -8.96
CA GLU A 716 -14.38 30.53 -8.88
C GLU A 716 -12.97 29.96 -9.00
N PRO A 717 -12.12 30.44 -9.92
CA PRO A 717 -10.74 29.98 -10.02
C PRO A 717 -9.93 30.51 -8.83
N VAL A 718 -9.23 29.61 -8.12
CA VAL A 718 -8.40 29.94 -6.94
C VAL A 718 -6.92 29.90 -7.27
N ILE A 719 -6.48 28.81 -7.94
CA ILE A 719 -5.10 28.61 -8.40
C ILE A 719 -5.15 27.93 -9.76
N LEU A 720 -4.59 28.59 -10.79
CA LEU A 720 -4.52 28.07 -12.15
C LEU A 720 -3.06 27.99 -12.58
N VAL A 721 -2.46 26.82 -12.42
CA VAL A 721 -1.10 26.53 -12.94
C VAL A 721 -1.15 25.32 -13.88
N PRO A 722 -0.22 25.17 -14.82
CA PRO A 722 -0.28 24.11 -15.81
C PRO A 722 -0.53 22.73 -15.22
N GLY A 723 0.20 22.29 -14.23
CA GLY A 723 0.10 20.95 -13.65
C GLY A 723 -1.14 20.69 -12.78
N VAL A 724 -1.79 21.75 -12.27
CA VAL A 724 -2.90 21.66 -11.30
C VAL A 724 -3.85 22.84 -11.44
N LYS A 725 -5.15 22.56 -11.34
CA LYS A 725 -6.18 23.59 -11.26
C LYS A 725 -6.95 23.45 -9.95
N VAL A 726 -7.17 24.58 -9.28
CA VAL A 726 -8.01 24.63 -8.09
C VAL A 726 -9.15 25.62 -8.30
N TYR A 727 -10.36 25.14 -8.12
CA TYR A 727 -11.57 25.94 -8.18
C TYR A 727 -12.35 25.84 -6.87
N LYS A 728 -12.92 26.95 -6.43
CA LYS A 728 -13.86 26.98 -5.31
C LYS A 728 -15.29 26.88 -5.84
N LEU A 729 -16.13 26.08 -5.18
CA LEU A 729 -17.57 26.01 -5.45
C LEU A 729 -18.27 27.25 -4.87
N LYS A 730 -19.16 27.86 -5.64
CA LYS A 730 -19.89 29.10 -5.23
C LYS A 730 -21.30 28.84 -4.69
N ILE A 731 -21.89 27.69 -4.99
CA ILE A 731 -23.24 27.31 -4.58
C ILE A 731 -23.27 26.37 -3.38
#